data_f73e078571889fa94c7cb8b6dd922798
#
_entry.id   f73e078571889fa94c7cb8b6dd922798
#
_cell.length_a   1.000
_cell.length_b   1.000
_cell.length_c   1.000
_cell.angle_alpha   90.00
_cell.angle_beta   90.00
_cell.angle_gamma   90.00
#
_symmetry.space_group_name_H-M   'P 1'
#
loop_
_entity.id
_entity.type
_entity.pdbx_description
1 polymer ?
#
loop_
_entity_poly.entity_id
_entity_poly.type
_entity_poly.pdbx_seq_one_letter_code
_entity_poly.pdbx_strand_id
1 'polypeptide(L)'
;MRTRGTGGRMNGKKRVLCAVIAAFLIFSPCAQMAEAVQPATTDKETLTTTSSDDNSSYYYYQQKYADKPFCNQQLSLDGGQFSSAENVQVVDYEGRKNVAMTGETGSVTYTFSVRQEGLYAINLEYFPLEGNGNIIQRAVYIDGNILVSELNSVEFPRVFKDDSGIISDIQGNDIRPSQSEQRFWANRYIRDNYGYFGDRLYFYFSAGEHIVKLESLQEPMAISKIILDSQKPEIDTYESYLQTVKSQGTSEANGVLTDGILKIQAENTLQKSDLSLYPVNDISSYNTMPYDYAKQKLNTIGGTKWQDVGQWISWEVDVPATGLYYIGFRFKQNFIKQSVRTLYIDDTLQFEEAAEITFPLGDRWQQCLAGGDTPYLFYFTAGKHEIKMEVSLGSSSQYIIMAEQVLKDLNDANWQLMTVLGSSPDTNRDYQLDKYFPEVIENFKSSADTLESIVSGWESMVGERDSSIAEMQQLAQMLTTMSDDPDKVAKMYSYFKDTLTSFSNLIVSVRQQPLLLDYLYLYESNMGIPKEKTNIFMTLKYGCLRFFSSFVNDYSTLSAADGQTDITVWVGNGLSGGRDQAQALNQLILQTFTSTTGINVNLQLVPPNTVLTASIANKGPDIALQVSASDPVNYAMRGAAEDLSGYDGFDTVCENFNQNCLTAFQYQGGVYALPETMSFPMMFYRKDILQKLGIKINDIKTWDDVIKILPVIQSNNMNFGLPAFSSVTVSTAPNTYFMFLYQNGGQIYKDGGRAINLDDKVSLDAFYYYMRFYTSYGLPFIYNFETRFRTGEIPIGISDYTTYNLLQISAPEIQGLWGMTTVPGVKQADGTINTTVPVSVSGCVMMKTAQEKEKCWEFLKWWISENTQYSFGKELESVMGVGARYNTANLKALNRLPWNAADRTVLQKQMNSLKGIPEVPGGYIVARNIDFAVKSVYNTNVDARNKLLSYIDSINEELTSKRQEFHLDD
;
A
#
# COMPACT_ATOMS: atom_id res chain seq x y z
N MET A 1 13.72 53.65 -15.82
CA MET A 1 13.54 55.11 -15.60
C MET A 1 13.45 55.37 -14.12
N ARG A 2 14.30 56.24 -13.66
CA ARG A 2 14.39 56.78 -12.29
C ARG A 2 13.16 57.58 -11.89
N THR A 3 12.81 57.55 -10.60
CA THR A 3 12.71 58.67 -9.63
C THR A 3 12.18 58.10 -8.31
N ARG A 4 12.92 58.11 -7.23
CA ARG A 4 13.13 59.16 -6.17
C ARG A 4 11.80 59.84 -5.80
N GLY A 5 11.30 59.88 -4.58
CA GLY A 5 11.88 59.85 -3.22
C GLY A 5 10.94 60.71 -2.33
N THR A 6 11.11 60.67 -1.07
CA THR A 6 10.91 61.57 0.08
C THR A 6 10.01 60.87 1.10
N GLY A 7 10.37 60.59 2.29
CA GLY A 7 11.09 61.36 3.31
C GLY A 7 10.04 62.16 4.15
N GLY A 8 9.57 61.56 5.27
CA GLY A 8 8.73 62.25 6.22
C GLY A 8 8.90 61.66 7.63
N ARG A 9 9.78 62.25 8.41
CA ARG A 9 9.88 62.10 9.87
C ARG A 9 8.62 62.71 10.51
N MET A 10 8.01 61.98 11.42
CA MET A 10 7.25 62.63 12.49
C MET A 10 7.47 61.99 13.85
N ASN A 11 7.80 62.85 14.76
CA ASN A 11 8.17 62.74 16.17
C ASN A 11 7.11 62.07 17.06
N GLY A 12 7.54 61.23 17.97
CA GLY A 12 7.51 61.37 19.41
C GLY A 12 6.22 61.84 20.06
N LYS A 13 5.58 60.92 20.76
CA LYS A 13 4.90 61.09 22.05
C LYS A 13 3.88 59.93 22.19
N LYS A 14 4.28 58.91 22.87
CA LYS A 14 3.45 58.00 23.70
C LYS A 14 4.29 56.85 24.25
N ARG A 15 5.29 57.23 25.01
CA ARG A 15 5.80 56.48 26.14
C ARG A 15 5.25 57.20 27.35
N VAL A 16 4.22 56.63 27.98
CA VAL A 16 3.79 56.77 29.39
C VAL A 16 2.34 56.17 29.40
N LEU A 17 2.19 54.90 29.67
CA LEU A 17 1.07 54.29 30.36
C LEU A 17 1.24 52.75 30.40
N CYS A 18 2.19 52.28 31.19
CA CYS A 18 2.29 50.91 31.67
C CYS A 18 3.22 50.86 32.88
N ALA A 19 2.90 51.57 33.89
CA ALA A 19 3.52 51.45 35.20
C ALA A 19 2.54 52.03 36.26
N VAL A 20 1.48 51.31 36.54
CA VAL A 20 0.73 51.36 37.83
C VAL A 20 -0.31 50.25 37.71
N ILE A 21 -0.07 49.06 38.19
CA ILE A 21 -0.90 48.05 38.84
C ILE A 21 0.06 46.91 39.26
N ALA A 22 0.83 47.21 40.26
CA ALA A 22 1.54 46.24 41.06
C ALA A 22 1.51 46.71 42.50
N ALA A 23 0.40 46.55 43.20
CA ALA A 23 0.28 46.59 44.64
C ALA A 23 -1.19 46.42 45.00
N PHE A 24 -1.60 45.24 45.29
CA PHE A 24 -2.65 44.93 46.29
C PHE A 24 -2.95 43.43 46.19
N LEU A 25 -2.21 42.62 46.93
CA LEU A 25 -2.65 41.35 47.49
C LEU A 25 -1.78 41.05 48.70
N ILE A 26 -2.26 41.46 49.85
CA ILE A 26 -1.75 41.06 51.15
C ILE A 26 -2.90 40.41 51.92
N PHE A 27 -2.68 39.17 52.30
CA PHE A 27 -3.23 38.39 53.41
C PHE A 27 -4.66 37.90 53.42
N SER A 28 -4.83 36.61 53.34
CA SER A 28 -5.39 35.84 54.46
C SER A 28 -4.97 34.36 54.40
N PRO A 29 -4.64 33.72 55.52
CA PRO A 29 -4.08 32.38 55.57
C PRO A 29 -5.18 31.34 55.78
N CYS A 30 -5.17 30.28 54.99
CA CYS A 30 -5.75 29.00 55.40
C CYS A 30 -4.70 27.93 55.17
N ALA A 31 -3.92 27.69 56.21
CA ALA A 31 -3.10 26.52 56.32
C ALA A 31 -4.04 25.34 56.59
N GLN A 32 -4.18 24.45 55.61
CA GLN A 32 -4.48 23.05 55.87
C GLN A 32 -3.47 22.21 55.11
N MET A 33 -2.79 21.38 55.86
CA MET A 33 -1.74 20.43 55.55
C MET A 33 -2.08 19.64 54.28
N ALA A 34 -1.33 19.82 53.23
CA ALA A 34 -1.10 18.79 52.24
C ALA A 34 0.10 17.99 52.81
N GLU A 35 -0.17 16.84 53.38
CA GLU A 35 0.85 15.81 53.55
C GLU A 35 1.45 15.55 52.16
N ALA A 36 2.74 15.78 52.08
CA ALA A 36 3.57 15.30 50.98
C ALA A 36 3.48 13.79 51.01
N VAL A 37 2.72 13.23 50.10
CA VAL A 37 2.84 11.82 49.74
C VAL A 37 4.25 11.67 49.17
N GLN A 38 5.17 11.17 49.98
CA GLN A 38 6.43 10.63 49.50
C GLN A 38 6.07 9.58 48.42
N PRO A 39 6.73 9.58 47.27
CA PRO A 39 6.64 8.45 46.36
C PRO A 39 7.07 7.21 47.14
N ALA A 40 6.19 6.24 47.23
CA ALA A 40 6.48 4.94 47.76
C ALA A 40 7.75 4.45 47.08
N THR A 41 8.79 4.26 47.87
CA THR A 41 9.94 3.41 47.52
C THR A 41 9.37 2.02 47.31
N THR A 42 8.92 1.75 46.09
CA THR A 42 8.77 0.39 45.62
C THR A 42 10.15 -0.22 45.58
N ASP A 43 10.37 -1.21 46.46
CA ASP A 43 11.48 -2.10 46.37
C ASP A 43 11.76 -2.38 44.89
N LYS A 44 13.06 -2.23 44.51
CA LYS A 44 13.61 -2.82 43.32
C LYS A 44 13.48 -4.37 43.50
N GLU A 45 12.28 -4.90 43.32
CA GLU A 45 12.20 -6.18 42.66
C GLU A 45 12.80 -5.92 41.29
N THR A 46 13.95 -6.46 41.06
CA THR A 46 14.55 -6.70 39.79
C THR A 46 13.44 -7.33 38.96
N LEU A 47 12.71 -6.49 38.23
CA LEU A 47 12.05 -6.91 37.00
C LEU A 47 13.19 -7.43 36.15
N THR A 48 13.52 -8.70 36.32
CA THR A 48 14.01 -9.47 35.21
C THR A 48 12.95 -9.25 34.15
N THR A 49 13.22 -8.30 33.30
CA THR A 49 12.64 -8.26 31.94
C THR A 49 13.01 -9.61 31.37
N THR A 50 12.11 -10.57 31.50
CA THR A 50 11.90 -11.49 30.44
C THR A 50 11.43 -10.58 29.31
N SER A 51 12.40 -9.99 28.57
CA SER A 51 12.22 -9.64 27.19
C SER A 51 11.70 -10.96 26.60
N SER A 52 10.41 -10.99 26.34
CA SER A 52 9.87 -11.92 25.38
C SER A 52 10.59 -11.53 24.09
N ASP A 53 11.60 -12.33 23.71
CA ASP A 53 12.32 -12.26 22.45
C ASP A 53 11.39 -12.53 21.23
N ASP A 54 10.09 -12.41 21.42
CA ASP A 54 9.02 -12.81 20.51
C ASP A 54 8.91 -11.96 19.24
N ASN A 55 9.89 -11.05 18.96
CA ASN A 55 9.91 -10.25 17.75
C ASN A 55 11.36 -9.87 17.32
N SER A 56 12.32 -10.73 17.56
CA SER A 56 13.67 -10.51 17.03
C SER A 56 13.73 -10.81 15.54
N SER A 57 14.50 -10.01 14.78
CA SER A 57 14.79 -10.28 13.35
C SER A 57 15.60 -11.58 13.23
N TYR A 58 15.42 -12.28 12.10
CA TYR A 58 16.21 -13.46 11.74
C TYR A 58 17.73 -13.18 11.73
N TYR A 59 18.14 -11.94 11.48
CA TYR A 59 19.54 -11.53 11.54
C TYR A 59 20.19 -11.88 12.89
N TYR A 60 19.54 -11.56 14.01
CA TYR A 60 20.06 -11.90 15.33
C TYR A 60 19.91 -13.38 15.66
N TYR A 61 18.81 -13.98 15.19
CA TYR A 61 18.59 -15.41 15.34
C TYR A 61 19.69 -16.22 14.67
N GLN A 62 20.07 -15.88 13.46
CA GLN A 62 21.16 -16.52 12.72
C GLN A 62 22.51 -16.38 13.44
N GLN A 63 22.81 -15.21 13.98
CA GLN A 63 24.05 -14.99 14.76
C GLN A 63 24.07 -15.82 16.05
N LYS A 64 22.95 -15.87 16.77
CA LYS A 64 22.81 -16.65 18.02
C LYS A 64 23.06 -18.15 17.84
N TYR A 65 22.71 -18.67 16.69
CA TYR A 65 22.83 -20.10 16.37
C TYR A 65 23.87 -20.41 15.28
N ALA A 66 24.78 -19.48 14.98
CA ALA A 66 25.80 -19.63 13.93
C ALA A 66 26.79 -20.79 14.19
N ASP A 67 26.96 -21.19 15.42
CA ASP A 67 27.84 -22.29 15.85
C ASP A 67 27.17 -23.67 15.76
N LYS A 68 25.87 -23.74 15.45
CA LYS A 68 25.12 -25.00 15.38
C LYS A 68 25.36 -25.74 14.07
N PRO A 69 25.49 -27.09 14.12
CA PRO A 69 25.82 -27.88 12.96
C PRO A 69 24.63 -28.10 12.01
N PHE A 70 24.94 -28.38 10.75
CA PHE A 70 24.06 -29.08 9.82
C PHE A 70 24.26 -30.60 9.96
N CYS A 71 23.17 -31.36 10.08
CA CYS A 71 23.21 -32.79 10.41
C CYS A 71 23.06 -33.70 9.19
N ASN A 72 22.88 -33.15 7.98
CA ASN A 72 22.57 -33.90 6.75
C ASN A 72 21.37 -34.86 6.93
N GLN A 73 20.40 -34.46 7.76
CA GLN A 73 19.17 -35.21 8.03
C GLN A 73 17.99 -34.55 7.36
N GLN A 74 17.10 -35.32 6.76
CA GLN A 74 15.82 -34.89 6.24
C GLN A 74 14.69 -35.66 6.92
N LEU A 75 13.68 -34.96 7.43
CA LEU A 75 12.49 -35.51 8.03
C LEU A 75 11.29 -35.04 7.22
N SER A 76 10.44 -35.94 6.77
CA SER A 76 9.30 -35.65 5.91
C SER A 76 8.01 -36.22 6.49
N LEU A 77 6.94 -35.45 6.47
CA LEU A 77 5.57 -35.88 6.78
C LEU A 77 4.67 -35.59 5.60
N ASP A 78 3.71 -36.49 5.33
CA ASP A 78 2.65 -36.21 4.37
C ASP A 78 1.72 -35.11 4.93
N GLY A 79 1.11 -34.33 4.05
CA GLY A 79 0.23 -33.22 4.43
C GLY A 79 -0.88 -33.59 5.40
N GLY A 80 -1.47 -34.80 5.26
CA GLY A 80 -2.51 -35.29 6.17
C GLY A 80 -1.99 -35.92 7.48
N GLN A 81 -0.67 -35.99 7.71
CA GLN A 81 -0.07 -36.51 8.97
C GLN A 81 0.12 -35.43 10.04
N PHE A 82 -0.84 -34.54 10.18
CA PHE A 82 -0.84 -33.51 11.21
C PHE A 82 -1.28 -34.03 12.59
N SER A 83 -0.81 -33.42 13.65
CA SER A 83 -1.20 -33.72 15.04
C SER A 83 -2.49 -33.00 15.46
N SER A 84 -2.75 -31.81 14.93
CA SER A 84 -3.99 -31.08 15.09
C SER A 84 -4.25 -30.15 13.90
N ALA A 85 -5.51 -29.86 13.63
CA ALA A 85 -5.89 -28.95 12.56
C ALA A 85 -7.24 -28.27 12.84
N GLU A 86 -7.41 -27.09 12.28
CA GLU A 86 -8.63 -26.31 12.27
C GLU A 86 -8.97 -25.92 10.82
N ASN A 87 -10.19 -26.20 10.37
CA ASN A 87 -10.65 -25.94 8.99
C ASN A 87 -9.78 -26.58 7.90
N VAL A 88 -9.35 -27.83 8.12
CA VAL A 88 -8.51 -28.59 7.19
C VAL A 88 -9.22 -29.89 6.81
N GLN A 89 -9.22 -30.25 5.54
CA GLN A 89 -9.71 -31.53 5.03
C GLN A 89 -8.54 -32.36 4.50
N VAL A 90 -8.61 -33.68 4.60
CA VAL A 90 -7.61 -34.60 4.06
C VAL A 90 -8.22 -35.36 2.89
N VAL A 91 -7.60 -35.22 1.72
CA VAL A 91 -8.06 -35.87 0.48
C VAL A 91 -6.85 -36.31 -0.38
N ASP A 92 -7.11 -37.19 -1.35
CA ASP A 92 -6.16 -37.42 -2.45
C ASP A 92 -6.43 -36.33 -3.52
N TYR A 93 -5.40 -35.60 -3.95
CA TYR A 93 -5.55 -34.45 -4.84
C TYR A 93 -4.41 -34.36 -5.87
N GLU A 94 -4.74 -34.14 -7.15
CA GLU A 94 -3.79 -33.90 -8.25
C GLU A 94 -2.60 -34.89 -8.22
N GLY A 95 -2.91 -36.19 -8.14
CA GLY A 95 -1.91 -37.25 -8.14
C GLY A 95 -1.10 -37.47 -6.86
N ARG A 96 -1.37 -36.66 -5.81
CA ARG A 96 -0.81 -36.85 -4.47
C ARG A 96 -1.83 -37.48 -3.54
N LYS A 97 -1.36 -38.28 -2.59
CA LYS A 97 -2.19 -38.91 -1.56
C LYS A 97 -2.04 -38.21 -0.23
N ASN A 98 -3.07 -38.32 0.61
CA ASN A 98 -3.02 -37.83 1.99
C ASN A 98 -2.67 -36.32 2.08
N VAL A 99 -3.32 -35.50 1.25
CA VAL A 99 -3.08 -34.06 1.10
C VAL A 99 -3.93 -33.27 2.08
N ALA A 100 -3.34 -32.33 2.81
CA ALA A 100 -4.07 -31.37 3.64
C ALA A 100 -4.55 -30.19 2.82
N MET A 101 -5.88 -30.04 2.69
CA MET A 101 -6.53 -28.89 2.05
C MET A 101 -6.76 -27.81 3.09
N THR A 102 -6.03 -26.70 3.03
CA THR A 102 -6.14 -25.56 3.95
C THR A 102 -6.89 -24.42 3.29
N GLY A 103 -7.83 -23.81 4.03
CA GLY A 103 -8.59 -22.64 3.55
C GLY A 103 -7.85 -21.32 3.75
N GLU A 104 -8.59 -20.22 3.58
CA GLU A 104 -8.12 -18.86 3.87
C GLU A 104 -7.93 -18.61 5.37
N THR A 105 -8.60 -19.41 6.21
CA THR A 105 -8.54 -19.36 7.67
C THR A 105 -8.35 -20.76 8.24
N GLY A 106 -7.87 -20.83 9.49
CA GLY A 106 -7.61 -22.09 10.17
C GLY A 106 -6.11 -22.36 10.32
N SER A 107 -5.77 -23.53 10.79
CA SER A 107 -4.38 -23.91 11.02
C SER A 107 -4.15 -25.40 10.90
N VAL A 108 -2.90 -25.79 10.62
CA VAL A 108 -2.45 -27.16 10.63
C VAL A 108 -1.14 -27.27 11.41
N THR A 109 -1.03 -28.28 12.27
CA THR A 109 0.11 -28.46 13.18
C THR A 109 0.74 -29.83 12.96
N TYR A 110 2.05 -29.86 12.71
CA TYR A 110 2.83 -31.07 12.49
C TYR A 110 3.78 -31.29 13.67
N THR A 111 3.95 -32.56 14.07
CA THR A 111 4.90 -32.95 15.12
C THR A 111 6.03 -33.75 14.49
N PHE A 112 7.26 -33.30 14.68
CA PHE A 112 8.48 -33.95 14.20
C PHE A 112 9.29 -34.51 15.35
N SER A 113 9.82 -35.73 15.19
CA SER A 113 10.79 -36.32 16.10
C SER A 113 12.20 -36.11 15.57
N VAL A 114 12.90 -35.09 16.06
CA VAL A 114 14.25 -34.72 15.66
C VAL A 114 15.24 -35.59 16.44
N ARG A 115 16.07 -36.34 15.75
CA ARG A 115 17.04 -37.26 16.36
C ARG A 115 18.39 -36.62 16.66
N GLN A 116 18.79 -35.68 15.83
CA GLN A 116 20.06 -34.96 15.94
C GLN A 116 19.78 -33.45 15.99
N GLU A 117 20.32 -32.80 17.02
CA GLU A 117 20.23 -31.36 17.13
C GLU A 117 20.97 -30.68 15.99
N GLY A 118 20.45 -29.56 15.48
CA GLY A 118 21.08 -28.82 14.40
C GLY A 118 20.17 -27.77 13.76
N LEU A 119 20.68 -27.20 12.69
CA LEU A 119 19.95 -26.21 11.88
C LEU A 119 19.15 -26.94 10.78
N TYR A 120 17.85 -26.65 10.70
CA TYR A 120 16.94 -27.21 9.72
C TYR A 120 16.17 -26.10 9.01
N ALA A 121 16.06 -26.19 7.69
CA ALA A 121 15.12 -25.42 6.89
C ALA A 121 13.77 -26.15 6.80
N ILE A 122 12.68 -25.40 6.71
CA ILE A 122 11.34 -25.95 6.53
C ILE A 122 10.97 -25.80 5.05
N ASN A 123 10.64 -26.92 4.38
CA ASN A 123 10.18 -26.94 3.00
C ASN A 123 8.75 -27.46 2.92
N LEU A 124 7.93 -26.89 2.04
CA LEU A 124 6.59 -27.34 1.76
C LEU A 124 6.46 -27.72 0.28
N GLU A 125 5.91 -28.91 0.01
CA GLU A 125 5.34 -29.23 -1.30
C GLU A 125 3.87 -28.83 -1.26
N TYR A 126 3.52 -27.76 -2.01
CA TYR A 126 2.19 -27.15 -1.99
C TYR A 126 1.61 -27.00 -3.39
N PHE A 127 0.27 -26.89 -3.45
CA PHE A 127 -0.49 -26.63 -4.67
C PHE A 127 -1.41 -25.42 -4.42
N PRO A 128 -1.32 -24.36 -5.22
CA PRO A 128 -2.23 -23.21 -5.12
C PRO A 128 -3.67 -23.62 -5.47
N LEU A 129 -4.57 -23.52 -4.51
CA LEU A 129 -5.99 -23.78 -4.75
C LEU A 129 -6.68 -22.57 -5.36
N GLU A 130 -7.89 -22.80 -5.90
CA GLU A 130 -8.73 -21.73 -6.40
C GLU A 130 -9.06 -20.75 -5.28
N GLY A 131 -8.80 -19.47 -5.52
CA GLY A 131 -9.01 -18.40 -4.58
C GLY A 131 -9.17 -17.07 -5.32
N ASN A 132 -8.77 -15.98 -4.70
CA ASN A 132 -8.86 -14.64 -5.25
C ASN A 132 -7.63 -14.25 -6.12
N GLY A 133 -6.70 -15.18 -6.36
CA GLY A 133 -5.48 -14.93 -7.15
C GLY A 133 -4.46 -14.02 -6.47
N ASN A 134 -4.56 -13.88 -5.14
CA ASN A 134 -3.57 -13.18 -4.35
C ASN A 134 -2.44 -14.12 -3.94
N ILE A 135 -1.35 -13.58 -3.41
CA ILE A 135 -0.27 -14.38 -2.84
C ILE A 135 -0.78 -15.18 -1.64
N ILE A 136 -0.34 -16.42 -1.49
CA ILE A 136 -0.73 -17.27 -0.37
C ILE A 136 0.16 -16.90 0.83
N GLN A 137 -0.43 -16.63 2.00
CA GLN A 137 0.32 -16.25 3.20
C GLN A 137 -0.01 -17.16 4.39
N ARG A 138 1.04 -17.52 5.14
CA ARG A 138 0.95 -18.33 6.36
C ARG A 138 1.83 -17.75 7.47
N ALA A 139 1.29 -17.66 8.69
CA ALA A 139 2.13 -17.49 9.86
C ALA A 139 2.69 -18.85 10.29
N VAL A 140 3.96 -18.87 10.69
CA VAL A 140 4.66 -20.10 11.05
C VAL A 140 5.10 -20.03 12.50
N TYR A 141 4.64 -21.01 13.28
CA TYR A 141 5.01 -21.15 14.70
C TYR A 141 5.90 -22.39 14.86
N ILE A 142 6.96 -22.25 15.60
CA ILE A 142 7.85 -23.35 15.99
C ILE A 142 7.76 -23.47 17.51
N ASP A 143 7.38 -24.65 18.00
CA ASP A 143 7.16 -24.93 19.42
C ASP A 143 6.21 -23.92 20.10
N GLY A 144 5.17 -23.52 19.38
CA GLY A 144 4.14 -22.60 19.84
C GLY A 144 4.48 -21.11 19.74
N ASN A 145 5.69 -20.74 19.30
CA ASN A 145 6.17 -19.36 19.21
C ASN A 145 6.50 -18.97 17.76
N ILE A 146 6.33 -17.70 17.45
CA ILE A 146 6.92 -17.08 16.27
C ILE A 146 8.34 -16.64 16.66
N LEU A 147 9.34 -17.41 16.23
CA LEU A 147 10.72 -17.22 16.68
C LEU A 147 11.38 -15.94 16.14
N VAL A 148 10.95 -15.49 14.97
CA VAL A 148 11.47 -14.29 14.28
C VAL A 148 10.34 -13.57 13.56
N SER A 149 10.48 -12.26 13.36
CA SER A 149 9.47 -11.42 12.72
C SER A 149 9.08 -11.89 11.30
N GLU A 150 10.02 -12.47 10.58
CA GLU A 150 9.84 -12.98 9.22
C GLU A 150 8.83 -14.14 9.14
N LEU A 151 8.61 -14.86 10.26
CA LEU A 151 7.62 -15.93 10.33
C LEU A 151 6.18 -15.45 10.57
N ASN A 152 5.95 -14.14 10.83
CA ASN A 152 4.60 -13.61 10.96
C ASN A 152 3.78 -13.71 9.67
N SER A 153 4.44 -13.69 8.51
CA SER A 153 3.79 -13.82 7.21
C SER A 153 4.78 -14.37 6.20
N VAL A 154 4.72 -15.66 5.93
CA VAL A 154 5.52 -16.34 4.91
C VAL A 154 4.70 -16.47 3.64
N GLU A 155 5.30 -16.13 2.50
CA GLU A 155 4.65 -16.09 1.20
C GLU A 155 4.94 -17.35 0.36
N PHE A 156 3.86 -17.87 -0.25
CA PHE A 156 3.90 -18.96 -1.22
C PHE A 156 3.37 -18.43 -2.55
N PRO A 157 4.24 -18.25 -3.57
CA PRO A 157 3.87 -17.60 -4.81
C PRO A 157 2.91 -18.43 -5.66
N ARG A 158 2.15 -17.73 -6.50
CA ARG A 158 1.40 -18.27 -7.63
C ARG A 158 2.21 -18.07 -8.90
N VAL A 159 1.87 -18.78 -9.95
CA VAL A 159 2.55 -18.68 -11.26
C VAL A 159 1.52 -18.28 -12.31
N PHE A 160 1.87 -17.36 -13.18
CA PHE A 160 1.00 -16.81 -14.22
C PHE A 160 1.65 -16.93 -15.59
N LYS A 161 0.82 -17.02 -16.62
CA LYS A 161 1.28 -16.90 -18.02
C LYS A 161 0.32 -16.04 -18.83
N ASP A 162 0.79 -15.52 -19.95
CA ASP A 162 -0.05 -14.86 -20.93
C ASP A 162 -0.89 -15.88 -21.69
N ASP A 163 -2.20 -15.65 -21.82
CA ASP A 163 -3.14 -16.57 -22.48
C ASP A 163 -3.01 -16.52 -24.00
N SER A 164 -2.55 -15.40 -24.54
CA SER A 164 -2.36 -15.16 -25.97
C SER A 164 -1.14 -14.27 -26.20
N GLY A 165 -0.66 -14.22 -27.42
CA GLY A 165 0.31 -13.21 -27.85
C GLY A 165 -0.31 -11.79 -27.81
N ILE A 166 0.55 -10.79 -27.93
CA ILE A 166 0.13 -9.38 -28.03
C ILE A 166 -0.74 -9.20 -29.28
N ILE A 167 -1.93 -8.62 -29.09
CA ILE A 167 -2.88 -8.26 -30.15
C ILE A 167 -2.98 -6.75 -30.26
N SER A 168 -3.38 -6.23 -31.42
CA SER A 168 -3.57 -4.78 -31.60
C SER A 168 -5.05 -4.45 -31.73
N ASP A 169 -5.43 -3.26 -31.23
CA ASP A 169 -6.76 -2.68 -31.44
C ASP A 169 -6.95 -2.24 -32.90
N ILE A 170 -8.15 -1.74 -33.21
CA ILE A 170 -8.49 -1.25 -34.55
C ILE A 170 -7.66 -0.04 -35.00
N GLN A 171 -7.05 0.70 -34.06
CA GLN A 171 -6.15 1.82 -34.32
C GLN A 171 -4.71 1.35 -34.52
N GLY A 172 -4.44 0.06 -34.23
CA GLY A 172 -3.11 -0.55 -34.32
C GLY A 172 -2.24 -0.32 -33.08
N ASN A 173 -2.83 0.10 -31.94
CA ASN A 173 -2.16 0.05 -30.65
C ASN A 173 -2.23 -1.37 -30.11
N ASP A 174 -1.14 -1.80 -29.49
CA ASP A 174 -1.10 -3.11 -28.87
C ASP A 174 -1.86 -3.13 -27.54
N ILE A 175 -2.63 -4.20 -27.36
CA ILE A 175 -3.41 -4.49 -26.15
C ILE A 175 -2.63 -5.53 -25.36
N ARG A 176 -2.54 -5.30 -24.05
CA ARG A 176 -1.92 -6.22 -23.11
C ARG A 176 -2.62 -7.58 -23.14
N PRO A 177 -1.89 -8.70 -23.22
CA PRO A 177 -2.52 -10.02 -23.14
C PRO A 177 -3.16 -10.25 -21.78
N SER A 178 -4.28 -10.97 -21.76
CA SER A 178 -4.84 -11.52 -20.53
C SER A 178 -3.89 -12.56 -19.94
N GLN A 179 -3.97 -12.73 -18.62
CA GLN A 179 -3.09 -13.63 -17.88
C GLN A 179 -3.92 -14.66 -17.11
N SER A 180 -3.50 -15.92 -17.15
CA SER A 180 -4.10 -17.00 -16.36
C SER A 180 -3.11 -17.60 -15.37
N GLU A 181 -3.64 -18.01 -14.22
CA GLU A 181 -2.87 -18.74 -13.21
C GLU A 181 -2.57 -20.16 -13.69
N GLN A 182 -1.31 -20.56 -13.54
CA GLN A 182 -0.85 -21.93 -13.75
C GLN A 182 -0.73 -22.62 -12.39
N ARG A 183 -1.52 -23.66 -12.17
CA ARG A 183 -1.55 -24.38 -10.90
C ARG A 183 -0.87 -25.73 -11.05
N PHE A 184 0.16 -25.95 -10.25
CA PHE A 184 0.92 -27.20 -10.18
C PHE A 184 1.54 -27.38 -8.80
N TRP A 185 2.02 -28.59 -8.49
CA TRP A 185 2.77 -28.86 -7.28
C TRP A 185 4.13 -28.16 -7.31
N ALA A 186 4.37 -27.28 -6.36
CA ALA A 186 5.62 -26.54 -6.19
C ALA A 186 6.28 -26.86 -4.85
N ASN A 187 7.60 -26.81 -4.82
CA ASN A 187 8.41 -26.93 -3.61
C ASN A 187 8.92 -25.55 -3.21
N ARG A 188 8.76 -25.19 -1.94
CA ARG A 188 9.28 -23.92 -1.43
C ARG A 188 9.80 -24.06 -0.01
N TYR A 189 11.02 -23.63 0.19
CA TYR A 189 11.55 -23.39 1.51
C TYR A 189 10.93 -22.13 2.12
N ILE A 190 10.74 -22.12 3.45
CA ILE A 190 10.41 -20.90 4.16
C ILE A 190 11.59 -19.95 4.02
N ARG A 191 11.30 -18.77 3.49
CA ARG A 191 12.24 -17.65 3.33
C ARG A 191 11.62 -16.34 3.80
N ASP A 192 12.42 -15.33 4.00
CA ASP A 192 11.93 -13.97 4.23
C ASP A 192 11.34 -13.38 2.94
N ASN A 193 10.35 -12.50 3.10
CA ASN A 193 9.67 -11.90 1.95
C ASN A 193 10.49 -10.77 1.28
N TYR A 194 11.55 -10.30 1.94
CA TYR A 194 12.39 -9.21 1.45
C TYR A 194 13.70 -9.67 0.79
N GLY A 195 13.98 -10.99 0.81
CA GLY A 195 15.15 -11.59 0.16
C GLY A 195 16.49 -11.24 0.81
N TYR A 196 16.50 -10.96 2.10
CA TYR A 196 17.73 -10.62 2.83
C TYR A 196 18.64 -11.81 3.08
N PHE A 197 18.05 -13.02 3.23
CA PHE A 197 18.75 -14.21 3.75
C PHE A 197 18.85 -15.35 2.73
N GLY A 198 18.75 -15.04 1.45
CA GLY A 198 18.85 -16.03 0.36
C GLY A 198 17.55 -16.82 0.16
N ASP A 199 17.69 -18.12 -0.20
CA ASP A 199 16.58 -18.95 -0.63
C ASP A 199 15.83 -19.65 0.51
N ARG A 200 16.38 -19.69 1.74
CA ARG A 200 15.81 -20.40 2.88
C ARG A 200 16.27 -19.87 4.22
N LEU A 201 15.39 -19.97 5.22
CA LEU A 201 15.70 -19.69 6.61
C LEU A 201 15.97 -21.01 7.35
N TYR A 202 17.00 -21.00 8.22
CA TYR A 202 17.36 -22.14 9.04
C TYR A 202 17.02 -21.90 10.51
N PHE A 203 16.36 -22.87 11.13
CA PHE A 203 15.97 -22.82 12.54
C PHE A 203 16.66 -23.92 13.32
N TYR A 204 17.08 -23.61 14.54
CA TYR A 204 17.68 -24.59 15.45
C TYR A 204 16.61 -25.46 16.07
N PHE A 205 16.79 -26.78 15.92
CA PHE A 205 15.99 -27.80 16.59
C PHE A 205 16.91 -28.65 17.48
N SER A 206 16.52 -28.81 18.76
CA SER A 206 17.17 -29.74 19.68
C SER A 206 16.80 -31.20 19.35
N ALA A 207 17.45 -32.18 19.94
CA ALA A 207 16.97 -33.56 19.86
C ALA A 207 15.69 -33.72 20.71
N GLY A 208 14.61 -34.24 20.11
CA GLY A 208 13.30 -34.36 20.76
C GLY A 208 12.12 -34.19 19.85
N GLU A 209 10.94 -34.05 20.42
CA GLU A 209 9.71 -33.72 19.69
C GLU A 209 9.57 -32.20 19.55
N HIS A 210 9.28 -31.77 18.34
CA HIS A 210 9.06 -30.36 17.96
C HIS A 210 7.79 -30.19 17.17
N ILE A 211 7.17 -29.04 17.29
CA ILE A 211 5.89 -28.70 16.67
C ILE A 211 6.09 -27.56 15.66
N VAL A 212 5.64 -27.76 14.42
CA VAL A 212 5.53 -26.71 13.42
C VAL A 212 4.05 -26.50 13.10
N LYS A 213 3.53 -25.29 13.39
CA LYS A 213 2.16 -24.90 13.08
C LYS A 213 2.18 -23.88 11.95
N LEU A 214 1.34 -24.11 10.95
CA LEU A 214 1.04 -23.18 9.86
C LEU A 214 -0.37 -22.62 10.09
N GLU A 215 -0.49 -21.31 10.21
CA GLU A 215 -1.77 -20.61 10.36
C GLU A 215 -2.10 -19.84 9.09
N SER A 216 -3.28 -20.05 8.55
CA SER A 216 -3.73 -19.39 7.32
C SER A 216 -4.02 -17.91 7.57
N LEU A 217 -3.38 -17.04 6.78
CA LEU A 217 -3.60 -15.60 6.78
C LEU A 217 -4.37 -15.14 5.54
N GLN A 218 -4.04 -15.74 4.39
CA GLN A 218 -4.62 -15.37 3.10
C GLN A 218 -4.51 -16.52 2.11
N GLU A 219 -5.53 -16.69 1.27
CA GLU A 219 -5.63 -17.66 0.17
C GLU A 219 -5.52 -19.14 0.57
N PRO A 220 -6.24 -20.02 -0.11
CA PRO A 220 -6.22 -21.44 0.16
C PRO A 220 -5.02 -22.12 -0.53
N MET A 221 -4.47 -23.19 0.08
CA MET A 221 -3.50 -24.09 -0.55
C MET A 221 -3.66 -25.53 -0.09
N ALA A 222 -3.26 -26.46 -0.95
CA ALA A 222 -3.08 -27.85 -0.59
C ALA A 222 -1.62 -28.11 -0.22
N ILE A 223 -1.39 -28.93 0.81
CA ILE A 223 -0.04 -29.33 1.27
C ILE A 223 0.06 -30.84 1.11
N SER A 224 0.98 -31.29 0.25
CA SER A 224 1.24 -32.74 0.10
C SER A 224 2.32 -33.22 1.06
N LYS A 225 3.33 -32.37 1.34
CA LYS A 225 4.43 -32.69 2.27
C LYS A 225 4.93 -31.45 3.00
N ILE A 226 5.37 -31.68 4.23
CA ILE A 226 6.21 -30.77 5.01
C ILE A 226 7.51 -31.46 5.37
N ILE A 227 8.64 -30.80 5.15
CA ILE A 227 9.98 -31.37 5.26
C ILE A 227 10.85 -30.47 6.15
N LEU A 228 11.47 -31.05 7.16
CA LEU A 228 12.59 -30.44 7.87
C LEU A 228 13.89 -30.95 7.23
N ASP A 229 14.68 -30.04 6.66
CA ASP A 229 15.86 -30.32 5.89
C ASP A 229 17.10 -29.65 6.50
N SER A 230 18.04 -30.47 6.98
CA SER A 230 19.31 -30.00 7.55
C SER A 230 20.48 -30.10 6.55
N GLN A 231 20.19 -30.17 5.27
CA GLN A 231 21.24 -30.18 4.23
C GLN A 231 21.57 -28.73 3.86
N LYS A 232 22.86 -28.39 3.91
CA LYS A 232 23.34 -27.16 3.31
C LYS A 232 23.55 -27.39 1.82
N PRO A 233 22.93 -26.60 0.93
CA PRO A 233 23.20 -26.73 -0.51
C PRO A 233 24.67 -26.40 -0.78
N GLU A 234 25.34 -27.28 -1.46
CA GLU A 234 26.68 -27.03 -2.02
C GLU A 234 26.49 -26.54 -3.45
N ILE A 235 26.76 -25.27 -3.70
CA ILE A 235 26.74 -24.66 -5.03
C ILE A 235 28.19 -24.40 -5.39
N ASP A 236 28.61 -24.85 -6.57
CA ASP A 236 29.95 -24.63 -7.06
C ASP A 236 30.20 -23.15 -7.35
N THR A 237 31.42 -22.68 -7.11
CA THR A 237 31.87 -21.40 -7.65
C THR A 237 31.96 -21.50 -9.19
N TYR A 238 31.85 -20.36 -9.88
CA TYR A 238 31.96 -20.35 -11.37
C TYR A 238 33.22 -21.06 -11.88
N GLU A 239 34.34 -20.90 -11.21
CA GLU A 239 35.60 -21.52 -11.60
C GLU A 239 35.54 -23.07 -11.49
N SER A 240 35.00 -23.61 -10.39
CA SER A 240 34.78 -25.04 -10.17
C SER A 240 33.77 -25.60 -11.18
N TYR A 241 32.65 -24.89 -11.35
CA TYR A 241 31.66 -25.26 -12.36
C TYR A 241 32.23 -25.36 -13.78
N LEU A 242 32.96 -24.32 -14.21
CA LEU A 242 33.53 -24.26 -15.55
C LEU A 242 34.58 -25.40 -15.78
N GLN A 243 35.39 -25.68 -14.77
CA GLN A 243 36.31 -26.81 -14.82
C GLN A 243 35.58 -28.14 -14.94
N THR A 244 34.52 -28.36 -14.20
CA THR A 244 33.68 -29.56 -14.22
C THR A 244 33.07 -29.77 -15.60
N VAL A 245 32.43 -28.75 -16.17
CA VAL A 245 31.77 -28.82 -17.49
C VAL A 245 32.80 -29.05 -18.61
N LYS A 246 33.95 -28.37 -18.58
CA LYS A 246 35.01 -28.57 -19.57
C LYS A 246 35.67 -29.97 -19.46
N SER A 247 35.78 -30.50 -18.24
CA SER A 247 36.32 -31.86 -18.04
C SER A 247 35.43 -32.96 -18.61
N GLN A 248 34.15 -32.70 -18.76
CA GLN A 248 33.14 -33.56 -19.40
C GLN A 248 33.19 -33.49 -20.95
N GLY A 249 34.16 -32.72 -21.51
CA GLY A 249 34.36 -32.60 -22.95
C GLY A 249 33.48 -31.53 -23.61
N THR A 250 32.79 -30.68 -22.83
CA THR A 250 31.98 -29.60 -23.38
C THR A 250 32.88 -28.41 -23.76
N SER A 251 32.73 -27.91 -24.97
CA SER A 251 33.43 -26.70 -25.47
C SER A 251 32.51 -25.51 -25.59
N GLU A 252 33.11 -24.35 -25.74
CA GLU A 252 32.37 -23.12 -26.08
C GLU A 252 31.73 -23.31 -27.45
N ALA A 253 30.46 -22.83 -27.57
CA ALA A 253 29.74 -22.83 -28.85
C ALA A 253 30.47 -21.94 -29.87
N ASN A 254 30.60 -22.39 -31.11
CA ASN A 254 31.30 -21.68 -32.15
C ASN A 254 30.73 -22.01 -33.53
N GLY A 255 30.19 -21.00 -34.21
CA GLY A 255 29.63 -21.14 -35.57
C GLY A 255 28.31 -21.90 -35.64
N VAL A 256 27.60 -22.01 -34.53
CA VAL A 256 26.32 -22.73 -34.43
C VAL A 256 25.14 -21.75 -34.59
N LEU A 257 25.27 -20.51 -34.05
CA LEU A 257 24.24 -19.52 -34.12
C LEU A 257 24.29 -18.65 -35.38
N THR A 258 23.16 -18.36 -35.96
CA THR A 258 23.09 -17.41 -37.11
C THR A 258 23.55 -16.02 -36.63
N ASP A 259 24.54 -15.48 -37.32
CA ASP A 259 25.20 -14.22 -36.91
C ASP A 259 25.81 -14.25 -35.48
N GLY A 260 26.04 -15.46 -34.91
CA GLY A 260 26.59 -15.66 -33.57
C GLY A 260 25.68 -15.30 -32.42
N ILE A 261 24.40 -15.05 -32.68
CA ILE A 261 23.41 -14.58 -31.68
C ILE A 261 22.06 -15.29 -31.84
N LEU A 262 21.49 -15.76 -30.73
CA LEU A 262 20.11 -16.21 -30.66
C LEU A 262 19.34 -15.22 -29.77
N LYS A 263 18.48 -14.39 -30.35
CA LYS A 263 17.76 -13.32 -29.69
C LYS A 263 16.36 -13.76 -29.22
N ILE A 264 16.00 -13.40 -28.00
CA ILE A 264 14.70 -13.66 -27.38
C ILE A 264 14.13 -12.30 -26.97
N GLN A 265 12.95 -11.95 -27.50
CA GLN A 265 12.26 -10.70 -27.14
C GLN A 265 11.69 -10.82 -25.73
N ALA A 266 11.97 -9.83 -24.88
CA ALA A 266 11.66 -9.89 -23.47
C ALA A 266 10.15 -9.79 -23.15
N GLU A 267 9.37 -9.17 -24.03
CA GLU A 267 7.91 -9.13 -23.91
C GLU A 267 7.23 -10.49 -24.13
N ASN A 268 7.92 -11.46 -24.73
CA ASN A 268 7.42 -12.82 -24.99
C ASN A 268 7.81 -13.75 -23.84
N THR A 269 7.14 -13.66 -22.73
CA THR A 269 7.43 -14.43 -21.51
C THR A 269 6.84 -15.84 -21.53
N LEU A 270 7.50 -16.80 -20.86
CA LEU A 270 6.98 -18.13 -20.63
C LEU A 270 6.07 -18.18 -19.40
N GLN A 271 6.61 -17.75 -18.26
CA GLN A 271 5.91 -17.69 -16.96
C GLN A 271 6.36 -16.47 -16.15
N LYS A 272 5.54 -16.12 -15.16
CA LYS A 272 5.76 -14.95 -14.28
C LYS A 272 5.23 -15.22 -12.87
N SER A 273 5.88 -14.61 -11.89
CA SER A 273 5.49 -14.73 -10.48
C SER A 273 4.29 -13.85 -10.08
N ASP A 274 3.95 -12.84 -10.88
CA ASP A 274 2.95 -11.84 -10.52
C ASP A 274 2.20 -11.29 -11.74
N LEU A 275 0.94 -10.91 -11.55
CA LEU A 275 0.10 -10.28 -12.57
C LEU A 275 0.58 -8.89 -12.99
N SER A 276 1.35 -8.19 -12.14
CA SER A 276 1.94 -6.89 -12.46
C SER A 276 3.03 -6.96 -13.53
N LEU A 277 3.57 -8.15 -13.80
CA LEU A 277 4.64 -8.38 -14.76
C LEU A 277 4.06 -8.57 -16.16
N TYR A 278 3.83 -7.46 -16.85
CA TYR A 278 3.28 -7.45 -18.21
C TYR A 278 4.12 -6.58 -19.15
N PRO A 279 4.03 -6.81 -20.47
CA PRO A 279 4.73 -6.01 -21.46
C PRO A 279 4.33 -4.54 -21.40
N VAL A 280 5.31 -3.64 -21.56
CA VAL A 280 5.13 -2.18 -21.55
C VAL A 280 5.67 -1.55 -22.83
N ASN A 281 5.22 -0.32 -23.10
CA ASN A 281 5.65 0.45 -24.27
C ASN A 281 6.86 1.33 -23.91
N ASP A 282 8.00 1.16 -24.60
CA ASP A 282 9.09 2.12 -24.59
C ASP A 282 9.32 2.71 -26.00
N ILE A 283 9.27 4.01 -26.09
CA ILE A 283 9.49 4.79 -27.31
C ILE A 283 10.76 5.63 -27.27
N SER A 284 11.61 5.41 -26.26
CA SER A 284 12.84 6.19 -26.05
C SER A 284 13.92 5.86 -27.10
N SER A 285 13.84 4.68 -27.75
CA SER A 285 14.75 4.25 -28.79
C SER A 285 13.99 3.64 -29.97
N TYR A 286 14.30 4.06 -31.17
CA TYR A 286 13.74 3.46 -32.39
C TYR A 286 14.30 2.04 -32.68
N ASN A 287 15.33 1.59 -31.96
CA ASN A 287 15.90 0.25 -32.03
C ASN A 287 15.17 -0.76 -31.15
N THR A 288 14.28 -0.29 -30.27
CA THR A 288 13.41 -1.16 -29.44
C THR A 288 12.22 -1.60 -30.31
N MET A 289 12.13 -2.89 -30.59
CA MET A 289 11.20 -3.45 -31.58
C MET A 289 10.12 -4.30 -30.90
N PRO A 290 8.85 -4.22 -31.38
CA PRO A 290 8.33 -3.39 -32.48
C PRO A 290 8.28 -1.89 -32.10
N TYR A 291 8.60 -1.02 -33.05
CA TYR A 291 8.59 0.43 -32.84
C TYR A 291 7.59 1.13 -33.75
N ASP A 292 6.78 2.02 -33.17
CA ASP A 292 5.92 2.94 -33.90
C ASP A 292 5.99 4.33 -33.24
N TYR A 293 6.08 5.40 -34.05
CA TYR A 293 6.18 6.77 -33.54
C TYR A 293 4.82 7.37 -33.11
N ALA A 294 3.70 6.80 -33.56
CA ALA A 294 2.35 7.29 -33.34
C ALA A 294 1.47 6.33 -32.52
N LYS A 295 1.79 5.04 -32.55
CA LYS A 295 1.00 3.98 -31.93
C LYS A 295 1.72 3.38 -30.72
N GLN A 296 0.95 2.90 -29.77
CA GLN A 296 1.47 2.17 -28.62
C GLN A 296 1.87 0.75 -29.03
N LYS A 297 3.15 0.40 -28.83
CA LYS A 297 3.67 -0.93 -29.07
C LYS A 297 4.22 -1.52 -27.76
N LEU A 298 3.79 -2.71 -27.41
CA LEU A 298 4.28 -3.43 -26.24
C LEU A 298 5.58 -4.16 -26.63
N ASN A 299 6.72 -3.56 -26.36
CA ASN A 299 8.01 -3.94 -26.88
C ASN A 299 9.10 -4.12 -25.83
N THR A 300 8.74 -4.07 -24.55
CA THR A 300 9.65 -4.23 -23.41
C THR A 300 8.90 -4.84 -22.23
N ILE A 301 9.61 -5.32 -21.21
CA ILE A 301 9.02 -5.77 -19.96
C ILE A 301 9.82 -5.25 -18.77
N GLY A 302 9.15 -4.99 -17.64
CA GLY A 302 9.79 -4.61 -16.38
C GLY A 302 9.67 -3.14 -16.04
N GLY A 303 10.82 -2.46 -15.80
CA GLY A 303 10.86 -1.13 -15.20
C GLY A 303 10.40 -1.18 -13.75
N THR A 304 9.58 -0.22 -13.33
CA THR A 304 8.99 -0.17 -11.98
C THR A 304 7.94 -1.25 -11.72
N LYS A 305 7.60 -2.08 -12.71
CA LYS A 305 6.70 -3.22 -12.57
C LYS A 305 7.42 -4.48 -12.13
N TRP A 306 8.73 -4.54 -12.33
CA TRP A 306 9.60 -5.66 -11.98
C TRP A 306 10.75 -5.18 -11.10
N GLN A 307 10.42 -4.88 -9.85
CA GLN A 307 11.36 -4.26 -8.91
C GLN A 307 11.35 -4.88 -7.51
N ASP A 308 10.28 -5.61 -7.15
CA ASP A 308 10.15 -6.16 -5.81
C ASP A 308 10.87 -7.50 -5.71
N VAL A 309 11.60 -7.69 -4.63
CA VAL A 309 12.41 -8.90 -4.40
C VAL A 309 11.54 -10.15 -4.44
N GLY A 310 12.04 -11.19 -5.09
CA GLY A 310 11.32 -12.44 -5.29
C GLY A 310 10.39 -12.45 -6.51
N GLN A 311 10.14 -11.32 -7.16
CA GLN A 311 9.47 -11.29 -8.47
C GLN A 311 10.38 -11.89 -9.53
N TRP A 312 9.83 -12.78 -10.37
CA TRP A 312 10.60 -13.38 -11.44
C TRP A 312 9.82 -13.48 -12.75
N ILE A 313 10.57 -13.50 -13.84
CA ILE A 313 10.09 -13.71 -15.20
C ILE A 313 10.95 -14.79 -15.84
N SER A 314 10.34 -15.65 -16.65
CA SER A 314 11.07 -16.66 -17.42
C SER A 314 10.77 -16.60 -18.91
N TRP A 315 11.71 -17.10 -19.70
CA TRP A 315 11.67 -17.17 -21.15
C TRP A 315 12.09 -18.55 -21.64
N GLU A 316 11.43 -19.06 -22.70
CA GLU A 316 11.84 -20.27 -23.40
C GLU A 316 12.89 -19.91 -24.47
N VAL A 317 13.95 -20.71 -24.56
CA VAL A 317 14.98 -20.64 -25.58
C VAL A 317 15.17 -22.01 -26.20
N ASP A 318 15.20 -22.09 -27.53
CA ASP A 318 15.51 -23.33 -28.27
C ASP A 318 16.97 -23.31 -28.74
N VAL A 319 17.82 -24.04 -28.03
CA VAL A 319 19.27 -24.03 -28.23
C VAL A 319 19.64 -25.07 -29.31
N PRO A 320 20.27 -24.64 -30.42
CA PRO A 320 20.48 -25.53 -31.56
C PRO A 320 21.55 -26.62 -31.34
N ALA A 321 22.50 -26.42 -30.43
CA ALA A 321 23.54 -27.39 -30.13
C ALA A 321 24.00 -27.32 -28.68
N THR A 322 24.41 -28.47 -28.14
CA THR A 322 25.00 -28.54 -26.79
C THR A 322 26.33 -27.81 -26.73
N GLY A 323 26.50 -26.92 -25.72
CA GLY A 323 27.73 -26.15 -25.56
C GLY A 323 27.65 -25.14 -24.43
N LEU A 324 28.71 -24.36 -24.30
CA LEU A 324 28.80 -23.21 -23.38
C LEU A 324 28.52 -21.92 -24.16
N TYR A 325 27.56 -21.13 -23.66
CA TYR A 325 27.13 -19.89 -24.28
C TYR A 325 27.21 -18.75 -23.25
N TYR A 326 27.50 -17.54 -23.74
CA TYR A 326 27.26 -16.33 -22.95
C TYR A 326 25.77 -15.94 -23.01
N ILE A 327 25.25 -15.39 -21.90
CA ILE A 327 23.93 -14.78 -21.88
C ILE A 327 24.11 -13.26 -21.82
N GLY A 328 23.48 -12.54 -22.75
CA GLY A 328 23.52 -11.09 -22.80
C GLY A 328 22.14 -10.48 -22.72
N PHE A 329 22.11 -9.21 -22.38
CA PHE A 329 20.89 -8.45 -22.14
C PHE A 329 20.95 -7.07 -22.79
N ARG A 330 19.83 -6.62 -23.38
CA ARG A 330 19.61 -5.22 -23.71
C ARG A 330 18.60 -4.66 -22.73
N PHE A 331 19.06 -3.72 -21.91
CA PHE A 331 18.32 -3.22 -20.77
C PHE A 331 18.45 -1.69 -20.60
N LYS A 332 17.54 -1.13 -19.80
CA LYS A 332 17.60 0.23 -19.31
C LYS A 332 17.31 0.23 -17.82
N GLN A 333 18.19 0.89 -17.05
CA GLN A 333 18.06 1.02 -15.62
C GLN A 333 18.49 2.44 -15.23
N ASN A 334 17.55 3.29 -14.85
CA ASN A 334 17.77 4.71 -14.56
C ASN A 334 17.19 5.16 -13.21
N PHE A 335 17.00 4.22 -12.28
CA PHE A 335 16.35 4.48 -11.01
C PHE A 335 17.31 4.43 -9.83
N ILE A 336 18.16 3.41 -9.78
CA ILE A 336 19.12 3.18 -8.70
C ILE A 336 20.51 2.92 -9.28
N LYS A 337 21.53 2.89 -8.43
CA LYS A 337 22.91 2.74 -8.89
C LYS A 337 23.17 1.44 -9.64
N GLN A 338 22.64 0.32 -9.13
CA GLN A 338 22.65 -0.98 -9.81
C GLN A 338 21.41 -1.77 -9.43
N SER A 339 20.95 -2.61 -10.35
CA SER A 339 19.87 -3.57 -10.12
C SER A 339 20.44 -4.99 -10.19
N VAL A 340 19.95 -5.89 -9.35
CA VAL A 340 20.48 -7.25 -9.22
C VAL A 340 19.43 -8.26 -9.60
N ARG A 341 19.86 -9.35 -10.27
CA ARG A 341 19.02 -10.51 -10.61
C ARG A 341 19.76 -11.80 -10.34
N THR A 342 19.04 -12.79 -9.80
CA THR A 342 19.48 -14.19 -9.78
C THR A 342 19.06 -14.85 -11.08
N LEU A 343 19.98 -15.55 -11.72
CA LEU A 343 19.78 -16.19 -13.03
C LEU A 343 19.73 -17.71 -12.86
N TYR A 344 18.62 -18.31 -13.25
CA TYR A 344 18.43 -19.76 -13.25
C TYR A 344 18.29 -20.28 -14.67
N ILE A 345 18.83 -21.47 -14.92
CA ILE A 345 18.60 -22.26 -16.13
C ILE A 345 17.86 -23.54 -15.70
N ASP A 346 16.68 -23.78 -16.26
CA ASP A 346 15.83 -24.93 -15.93
C ASP A 346 15.62 -25.08 -14.42
N ASP A 347 15.23 -23.96 -13.77
CA ASP A 347 15.05 -23.79 -12.32
C ASP A 347 16.29 -24.09 -11.45
N THR A 348 17.48 -24.20 -12.05
CA THR A 348 18.72 -24.52 -11.34
C THR A 348 19.68 -23.34 -11.37
N LEU A 349 20.23 -22.97 -10.21
CA LEU A 349 21.36 -22.06 -10.10
C LEU A 349 22.63 -22.82 -10.45
N GLN A 350 23.24 -22.53 -11.60
CA GLN A 350 24.36 -23.33 -12.11
C GLN A 350 25.66 -23.14 -11.33
N PHE A 351 25.90 -21.98 -10.77
CA PHE A 351 27.05 -21.62 -9.95
C PHE A 351 26.74 -20.43 -9.05
N GLU A 352 27.52 -20.19 -8.00
CA GLU A 352 27.27 -19.22 -6.94
C GLU A 352 27.11 -17.79 -7.47
N GLU A 353 27.99 -17.35 -8.40
CA GLU A 353 27.99 -15.98 -8.92
C GLU A 353 26.78 -15.69 -9.85
N ALA A 354 26.07 -16.71 -10.33
CA ALA A 354 24.80 -16.52 -11.06
C ALA A 354 23.66 -16.02 -10.15
N ALA A 355 23.84 -16.06 -8.83
CA ALA A 355 22.92 -15.46 -7.87
C ALA A 355 22.96 -13.92 -7.87
N GLU A 356 24.03 -13.31 -8.42
CA GLU A 356 24.26 -11.86 -8.39
C GLU A 356 24.67 -11.29 -9.76
N ILE A 357 23.72 -11.27 -10.71
CA ILE A 357 23.92 -10.62 -12.01
C ILE A 357 23.54 -9.15 -11.87
N THR A 358 24.51 -8.26 -12.06
CA THR A 358 24.36 -6.82 -11.85
C THR A 358 24.09 -6.04 -13.14
N PHE A 359 23.19 -5.05 -13.04
CA PHE A 359 22.80 -4.14 -14.11
C PHE A 359 23.09 -2.70 -13.70
N PRO A 360 24.11 -2.05 -14.26
CA PRO A 360 24.53 -0.71 -13.85
C PRO A 360 23.53 0.38 -14.27
N LEU A 361 23.57 1.52 -13.56
CA LEU A 361 22.80 2.72 -13.87
C LEU A 361 23.14 3.26 -15.27
N GLY A 362 22.11 3.69 -16.02
CA GLY A 362 22.29 4.41 -17.27
C GLY A 362 20.98 4.93 -17.86
N ASP A 363 20.98 6.19 -18.29
CA ASP A 363 19.81 6.86 -18.87
C ASP A 363 19.40 6.32 -20.26
N ARG A 364 20.28 5.57 -20.90
CA ARG A 364 20.08 5.03 -22.24
C ARG A 364 20.03 3.51 -22.20
N TRP A 365 19.50 2.94 -23.26
CA TRP A 365 19.60 1.51 -23.50
C TRP A 365 21.06 1.06 -23.56
N GLN A 366 21.37 0.02 -22.79
CA GLN A 366 22.69 -0.56 -22.65
C GLN A 366 22.66 -2.04 -23.04
N GLN A 367 23.81 -2.60 -23.30
CA GLN A 367 24.01 -4.05 -23.47
C GLN A 367 25.12 -4.52 -22.53
N CYS A 368 24.90 -5.63 -21.85
CA CYS A 368 25.91 -6.32 -21.08
C CYS A 368 25.79 -7.84 -21.25
N LEU A 369 26.86 -8.54 -20.90
CA LEU A 369 26.84 -9.98 -20.68
C LEU A 369 26.67 -10.25 -19.19
N ALA A 370 26.08 -11.40 -18.82
CA ALA A 370 26.05 -11.86 -17.43
C ALA A 370 27.50 -11.96 -16.90
N GLY A 371 27.78 -11.31 -15.76
CA GLY A 371 29.13 -11.15 -15.21
C GLY A 371 29.86 -9.86 -15.65
N GLY A 372 29.26 -9.02 -16.52
CA GLY A 372 29.81 -7.73 -16.89
C GLY A 372 31.21 -7.80 -17.51
N ASP A 373 32.21 -7.24 -16.83
CA ASP A 373 33.61 -7.22 -17.30
C ASP A 373 34.27 -8.61 -17.33
N THR A 374 33.73 -9.55 -16.55
CA THR A 374 34.17 -10.98 -16.53
C THR A 374 32.98 -11.88 -16.88
N PRO A 375 32.62 -11.99 -18.19
CA PRO A 375 31.41 -12.67 -18.60
C PRO A 375 31.38 -14.15 -18.23
N TYR A 376 30.23 -14.64 -17.79
CA TYR A 376 30.02 -16.04 -17.43
C TYR A 376 29.50 -16.87 -18.61
N LEU A 377 30.03 -18.09 -18.74
CA LEU A 377 29.56 -19.11 -19.67
C LEU A 377 28.56 -20.02 -18.97
N PHE A 378 27.43 -20.25 -19.62
CA PHE A 378 26.36 -21.13 -19.14
C PHE A 378 26.26 -22.36 -20.03
N TYR A 379 26.10 -23.51 -19.42
CA TYR A 379 25.94 -24.78 -20.13
C TYR A 379 24.50 -25.00 -20.55
N PHE A 380 24.33 -25.33 -21.84
CA PHE A 380 23.03 -25.73 -22.39
C PHE A 380 23.21 -27.03 -23.18
N THR A 381 22.21 -27.91 -23.11
CA THR A 381 22.04 -29.01 -24.06
C THR A 381 21.33 -28.51 -25.32
N ALA A 382 21.32 -29.32 -26.40
CA ALA A 382 20.50 -29.01 -27.56
C ALA A 382 19.02 -29.22 -27.23
N GLY A 383 18.15 -28.24 -27.53
CA GLY A 383 16.72 -28.30 -27.31
C GLY A 383 16.18 -27.09 -26.51
N LYS A 384 14.97 -27.25 -26.00
CA LYS A 384 14.27 -26.18 -25.26
C LYS A 384 14.77 -26.11 -23.82
N HIS A 385 15.06 -24.91 -23.38
CA HIS A 385 15.47 -24.55 -22.03
C HIS A 385 14.67 -23.37 -21.54
N GLU A 386 14.58 -23.21 -20.20
CA GLU A 386 14.00 -22.07 -19.53
C GLU A 386 15.11 -21.18 -18.93
N ILE A 387 15.12 -19.90 -19.28
CA ILE A 387 15.94 -18.89 -18.62
C ILE A 387 15.03 -18.10 -17.69
N LYS A 388 15.28 -18.13 -16.37
CA LYS A 388 14.50 -17.41 -15.38
C LYS A 388 15.36 -16.39 -14.63
N MET A 389 14.86 -15.16 -14.51
CA MET A 389 15.51 -14.10 -13.76
C MET A 389 14.62 -13.66 -12.60
N GLU A 390 15.15 -13.75 -11.37
CA GLU A 390 14.48 -13.33 -10.14
C GLU A 390 15.14 -12.07 -9.58
N VAL A 391 14.33 -11.13 -9.09
CA VAL A 391 14.79 -9.92 -8.41
C VAL A 391 15.45 -10.32 -7.10
N SER A 392 16.69 -9.89 -6.89
CA SER A 392 17.46 -10.14 -5.67
C SER A 392 18.20 -8.87 -5.21
N LEU A 393 18.68 -8.88 -3.98
CA LEU A 393 19.47 -7.78 -3.41
C LEU A 393 20.98 -8.02 -3.53
N GLY A 394 21.37 -9.29 -3.75
CA GLY A 394 22.80 -9.66 -3.79
C GLY A 394 23.54 -9.24 -2.53
N SER A 395 24.76 -8.80 -2.69
CA SER A 395 25.65 -8.35 -1.60
C SER A 395 25.16 -7.08 -0.86
N SER A 396 24.19 -6.33 -1.42
CA SER A 396 23.63 -5.15 -0.75
C SER A 396 22.71 -5.51 0.43
N SER A 397 22.18 -6.74 0.49
CA SER A 397 21.24 -7.19 1.52
C SER A 397 21.73 -6.95 2.94
N GLN A 398 23.00 -7.25 3.23
CA GLN A 398 23.58 -7.07 4.56
C GLN A 398 23.52 -5.62 5.07
N TYR A 399 23.76 -4.64 4.18
CA TYR A 399 23.74 -3.21 4.55
C TYR A 399 22.31 -2.74 4.75
N ILE A 400 21.35 -3.26 4.00
CA ILE A 400 19.93 -2.94 4.15
C ILE A 400 19.40 -3.49 5.47
N ILE A 401 19.76 -4.73 5.85
CA ILE A 401 19.42 -5.32 7.16
C ILE A 401 19.96 -4.46 8.30
N MET A 402 21.23 -4.04 8.22
CA MET A 402 21.84 -3.17 9.24
C MET A 402 21.11 -1.82 9.33
N ALA A 403 20.72 -1.23 8.18
CA ALA A 403 19.96 0.01 8.14
C ALA A 403 18.56 -0.15 8.74
N GLU A 404 17.85 -1.26 8.49
CA GLU A 404 16.56 -1.55 9.12
C GLU A 404 16.68 -1.72 10.64
N GLN A 405 17.77 -2.34 11.11
CA GLN A 405 18.01 -2.46 12.53
C GLN A 405 18.26 -1.10 13.18
N VAL A 406 19.09 -0.25 12.58
CA VAL A 406 19.27 1.14 13.02
C VAL A 406 17.93 1.88 13.06
N LEU A 407 17.10 1.72 12.03
CA LEU A 407 15.78 2.34 11.99
C LEU A 407 14.89 1.89 13.16
N LYS A 408 14.89 0.59 13.47
CA LYS A 408 14.14 0.03 14.60
C LYS A 408 14.63 0.60 15.94
N ASP A 409 15.95 0.61 16.16
CA ASP A 409 16.56 1.10 17.39
C ASP A 409 16.31 2.61 17.58
N LEU A 410 16.34 3.39 16.49
CA LEU A 410 16.00 4.81 16.51
C LEU A 410 14.51 5.08 16.71
N ASN A 411 13.62 4.20 16.23
CA ASN A 411 12.19 4.29 16.52
C ASN A 411 11.89 4.02 17.99
N ASP A 412 12.56 3.05 18.62
CA ASP A 412 12.45 2.78 20.06
C ASP A 412 12.99 3.95 20.88
N ALA A 413 14.13 4.55 20.47
CA ALA A 413 14.66 5.76 21.07
C ALA A 413 13.70 6.95 20.92
N ASN A 414 13.13 7.15 19.73
CA ASN A 414 12.13 8.18 19.48
C ASN A 414 10.90 8.03 20.38
N TRP A 415 10.42 6.79 20.57
CA TRP A 415 9.29 6.52 21.46
C TRP A 415 9.61 6.92 22.92
N GLN A 416 10.80 6.56 23.43
CA GLN A 416 11.24 6.95 24.78
C GLN A 416 11.35 8.47 24.91
N LEU A 417 11.97 9.14 23.95
CA LEU A 417 12.10 10.61 23.93
C LEU A 417 10.73 11.29 23.87
N MET A 418 9.80 10.77 23.11
CA MET A 418 8.45 11.35 22.99
C MET A 418 7.71 11.35 24.32
N THR A 419 7.88 10.33 25.16
CA THR A 419 7.23 10.27 26.49
C THR A 419 7.64 11.42 27.41
N VAL A 420 8.83 12.02 27.19
CA VAL A 420 9.41 13.09 28.00
C VAL A 420 9.39 14.45 27.31
N LEU A 421 9.79 14.46 26.06
CA LEU A 421 9.90 15.70 25.27
C LEU A 421 8.56 16.18 24.74
N GLY A 422 7.61 15.25 24.53
CA GLY A 422 6.41 15.55 23.75
C GLY A 422 6.71 15.75 22.26
N SER A 423 5.68 16.09 21.51
CA SER A 423 5.80 16.33 20.05
C SER A 423 6.52 17.63 19.70
N SER A 424 6.52 18.60 20.60
CA SER A 424 7.16 19.93 20.45
C SER A 424 7.85 20.32 21.77
N PRO A 425 9.10 19.89 21.97
CA PRO A 425 9.83 20.15 23.20
C PRO A 425 10.13 21.65 23.40
N ASP A 426 10.25 22.07 24.66
CA ASP A 426 10.80 23.37 24.99
C ASP A 426 12.32 23.32 24.79
N THR A 427 12.80 23.99 23.76
CA THR A 427 14.22 24.00 23.37
C THR A 427 15.17 24.69 24.36
N ASN A 428 14.63 25.38 25.38
CA ASN A 428 15.37 26.05 26.44
C ASN A 428 15.38 25.26 27.76
N ARG A 429 14.63 24.15 27.82
CA ARG A 429 14.55 23.30 29.02
C ARG A 429 15.66 22.24 28.95
N ASP A 430 16.41 22.10 30.06
CA ASP A 430 17.28 20.95 30.29
C ASP A 430 16.45 19.75 30.75
N TYR A 431 16.42 18.68 29.92
CA TYR A 431 15.68 17.45 30.20
C TYR A 431 16.56 16.39 30.88
N GLN A 432 17.88 16.63 31.08
CA GLN A 432 18.83 15.70 31.68
C GLN A 432 18.76 14.29 31.04
N LEU A 433 18.76 14.24 29.71
CA LEU A 433 18.55 12.98 28.97
C LEU A 433 19.70 12.01 29.18
N ASP A 434 20.91 12.47 29.36
CA ASP A 434 22.08 11.69 29.73
C ASP A 434 21.92 10.94 31.06
N LYS A 435 21.16 11.51 31.98
CA LYS A 435 20.91 10.94 33.32
C LYS A 435 19.71 10.02 33.35
N TYR A 436 18.61 10.43 32.70
CA TYR A 436 17.34 9.68 32.78
C TYR A 436 17.16 8.65 31.66
N PHE A 437 17.85 8.84 30.52
CA PHE A 437 17.79 8.00 29.34
C PHE A 437 19.17 7.73 28.74
N PRO A 438 20.13 7.26 29.56
CA PRO A 438 21.50 6.99 29.07
C PRO A 438 21.50 5.97 27.92
N GLU A 439 20.57 5.03 27.92
CA GLU A 439 20.39 4.01 26.87
C GLU A 439 20.05 4.65 25.51
N VAL A 440 19.26 5.74 25.47
CA VAL A 440 18.94 6.46 24.23
C VAL A 440 20.18 7.15 23.67
N ILE A 441 20.99 7.74 24.54
CA ILE A 441 22.23 8.41 24.14
C ILE A 441 23.26 7.41 23.60
N GLU A 442 23.39 6.24 24.26
CA GLU A 442 24.25 5.15 23.77
C GLU A 442 23.72 4.57 22.44
N ASN A 443 22.41 4.44 22.30
CA ASN A 443 21.77 4.01 21.05
C ASN A 443 22.09 5.00 19.91
N PHE A 444 22.03 6.29 20.13
CA PHE A 444 22.41 7.28 19.12
C PHE A 444 23.85 7.12 18.65
N LYS A 445 24.76 6.87 19.59
CA LYS A 445 26.17 6.66 19.28
C LYS A 445 26.39 5.38 18.47
N SER A 446 25.84 4.25 18.93
CA SER A 446 25.99 2.97 18.24
C SER A 446 25.31 2.97 16.87
N SER A 447 24.18 3.65 16.73
CA SER A 447 23.50 3.85 15.45
C SER A 447 24.33 4.71 14.48
N ALA A 448 24.99 5.76 14.98
CA ALA A 448 25.90 6.59 14.16
C ALA A 448 27.09 5.78 13.65
N ASP A 449 27.76 5.02 14.51
CA ASP A 449 28.88 4.14 14.15
C ASP A 449 28.46 3.08 13.12
N THR A 450 27.28 2.52 13.27
CA THR A 450 26.71 1.54 12.33
C THR A 450 26.42 2.17 10.97
N LEU A 451 25.82 3.37 10.94
CA LEU A 451 25.58 4.10 9.69
C LEU A 451 26.86 4.45 8.95
N GLU A 452 27.92 4.86 9.66
CA GLU A 452 29.25 5.11 9.05
C GLU A 452 29.84 3.84 8.43
N SER A 453 29.65 2.68 9.09
CA SER A 453 30.06 1.38 8.55
C SER A 453 29.25 1.01 7.29
N ILE A 454 27.94 1.22 7.29
CA ILE A 454 27.08 1.01 6.12
C ILE A 454 27.53 1.92 4.96
N VAL A 455 27.74 3.20 5.21
CA VAL A 455 28.20 4.17 4.21
C VAL A 455 29.52 3.73 3.58
N SER A 456 30.49 3.34 4.40
CA SER A 456 31.82 2.91 3.91
C SER A 456 31.74 1.64 3.06
N GLY A 457 30.91 0.67 3.48
CA GLY A 457 30.69 -0.56 2.74
C GLY A 457 29.95 -0.33 1.43
N TRP A 458 28.91 0.50 1.47
CA TRP A 458 28.12 0.88 0.29
C TRP A 458 28.94 1.66 -0.74
N GLU A 459 29.75 2.65 -0.31
CA GLU A 459 30.69 3.36 -1.18
C GLU A 459 31.68 2.40 -1.86
N SER A 460 32.18 1.40 -1.13
CA SER A 460 33.10 0.41 -1.70
C SER A 460 32.46 -0.46 -2.77
N MET A 461 31.18 -0.82 -2.58
CA MET A 461 30.43 -1.65 -3.51
C MET A 461 30.01 -0.87 -4.77
N VAL A 462 29.61 0.38 -4.62
CA VAL A 462 29.00 1.18 -5.69
C VAL A 462 30.00 2.07 -6.42
N GLY A 463 31.16 2.35 -5.81
CA GLY A 463 32.28 3.10 -6.39
C GLY A 463 32.12 4.62 -6.47
N GLU A 464 30.96 5.19 -6.12
CA GLU A 464 30.70 6.64 -6.13
C GLU A 464 29.67 7.02 -5.05
N ARG A 465 29.69 8.28 -4.61
CA ARG A 465 28.69 8.85 -3.69
C ARG A 465 27.39 9.17 -4.42
N ASP A 466 26.29 8.65 -3.91
CA ASP A 466 24.93 8.98 -4.36
C ASP A 466 24.13 9.71 -3.26
N SER A 467 22.87 10.03 -3.55
CA SER A 467 21.99 10.71 -2.58
C SER A 467 21.71 9.86 -1.34
N SER A 468 21.66 8.52 -1.49
CA SER A 468 21.39 7.58 -0.39
C SER A 468 22.50 7.63 0.65
N ILE A 469 23.75 7.64 0.19
CA ILE A 469 24.94 7.80 1.03
C ILE A 469 24.91 9.13 1.78
N ALA A 470 24.56 10.22 1.08
CA ALA A 470 24.49 11.55 1.68
C ALA A 470 23.44 11.63 2.80
N GLU A 471 22.27 11.03 2.61
CA GLU A 471 21.21 10.99 3.63
C GLU A 471 21.63 10.19 4.86
N MET A 472 22.25 9.02 4.67
CA MET A 472 22.78 8.20 5.79
C MET A 472 23.88 8.92 6.55
N GLN A 473 24.81 9.60 5.84
CA GLN A 473 25.87 10.42 6.48
C GLN A 473 25.28 11.58 7.28
N GLN A 474 24.25 12.25 6.76
CA GLN A 474 23.59 13.34 7.47
C GLN A 474 22.91 12.85 8.76
N LEU A 475 22.26 11.69 8.72
CA LEU A 475 21.69 11.06 9.90
C LEU A 475 22.79 10.70 10.91
N ALA A 476 23.88 10.04 10.49
CA ALA A 476 25.00 9.70 11.35
C ALA A 476 25.59 10.92 12.06
N GLN A 477 25.86 12.00 11.33
CA GLN A 477 26.39 13.26 11.91
C GLN A 477 25.42 13.89 12.92
N MET A 478 24.12 13.83 12.65
CA MET A 478 23.10 14.31 13.57
C MET A 478 23.11 13.49 14.87
N LEU A 479 23.11 12.15 14.78
CA LEU A 479 23.14 11.26 15.93
C LEU A 479 24.41 11.45 16.76
N THR A 480 25.58 11.58 16.13
CA THR A 480 26.83 11.92 16.79
C THR A 480 26.71 13.24 17.55
N THR A 481 26.14 14.28 16.91
CA THR A 481 25.93 15.59 17.57
C THR A 481 25.01 15.49 18.78
N MET A 482 23.97 14.65 18.72
CA MET A 482 23.00 14.44 19.80
C MET A 482 23.56 13.55 20.92
N SER A 483 24.44 12.61 20.60
CA SER A 483 25.11 11.76 21.60
C SER A 483 26.23 12.50 22.35
N ASP A 484 27.02 13.34 21.65
CA ASP A 484 28.07 14.14 22.23
C ASP A 484 27.54 15.28 23.12
N ASP A 485 26.37 15.82 22.81
CA ASP A 485 25.73 16.94 23.50
C ASP A 485 24.23 16.69 23.66
N PRO A 486 23.81 15.94 24.72
CA PRO A 486 22.42 15.60 24.97
C PRO A 486 21.46 16.80 25.08
N ASP A 487 21.96 18.02 25.41
CA ASP A 487 21.15 19.23 25.44
C ASP A 487 20.68 19.67 24.05
N LYS A 488 21.31 19.17 23.00
CA LYS A 488 20.89 19.43 21.61
C LYS A 488 19.71 18.55 21.17
N VAL A 489 19.45 17.43 21.84
CA VAL A 489 18.39 16.52 21.46
C VAL A 489 17.05 17.24 21.36
N ALA A 490 16.65 18.01 22.40
CA ALA A 490 15.40 18.76 22.39
C ALA A 490 15.34 19.81 21.26
N LYS A 491 16.46 20.43 20.91
CA LYS A 491 16.57 21.42 19.83
C LYS A 491 16.49 20.80 18.45
N MET A 492 16.99 19.59 18.30
CA MET A 492 17.07 18.87 17.02
C MET A 492 15.91 17.85 16.85
N TYR A 493 15.05 17.67 17.85
CA TYR A 493 14.06 16.61 17.89
C TYR A 493 13.08 16.60 16.70
N SER A 494 12.57 17.76 16.29
CA SER A 494 11.72 17.84 15.11
C SER A 494 12.45 17.37 13.85
N TYR A 495 13.69 17.86 13.67
CA TYR A 495 14.53 17.49 12.53
C TYR A 495 14.92 16.00 12.56
N PHE A 496 15.17 15.45 13.77
CA PHE A 496 15.40 14.02 13.95
C PHE A 496 14.22 13.16 13.44
N LYS A 497 12.98 13.52 13.83
CA LYS A 497 11.77 12.81 13.35
C LYS A 497 11.61 12.88 11.82
N ASP A 498 11.85 14.05 11.25
CA ASP A 498 11.78 14.23 9.80
C ASP A 498 12.84 13.40 9.07
N THR A 499 14.08 13.39 9.59
CA THR A 499 15.18 12.60 9.03
C THR A 499 14.95 11.10 9.19
N LEU A 500 14.37 10.66 10.32
CA LEU A 500 13.99 9.27 10.53
C LEU A 500 12.94 8.80 9.52
N THR A 501 11.98 9.67 9.20
CA THR A 501 10.99 9.42 8.14
C THR A 501 11.65 9.30 6.75
N SER A 502 12.58 10.20 6.44
CA SER A 502 13.35 10.16 5.18
C SER A 502 14.18 8.88 5.08
N PHE A 503 14.86 8.51 6.18
CA PHE A 503 15.65 7.29 6.25
C PHE A 503 14.83 6.01 6.04
N SER A 504 13.62 5.96 6.61
CA SER A 504 12.69 4.85 6.35
C SER A 504 12.31 4.75 4.86
N ASN A 505 11.99 5.88 4.22
CA ASN A 505 11.68 5.92 2.78
C ASN A 505 12.90 5.53 1.93
N LEU A 506 14.11 5.92 2.36
CA LEU A 506 15.35 5.52 1.70
C LEU A 506 15.52 4.01 1.70
N ILE A 507 15.33 3.34 2.84
CA ILE A 507 15.41 1.87 2.95
C ILE A 507 14.43 1.20 1.96
N VAL A 508 13.19 1.69 1.86
CA VAL A 508 12.22 1.19 0.89
C VAL A 508 12.73 1.36 -0.55
N SER A 509 13.30 2.52 -0.87
CA SER A 509 13.77 2.83 -2.22
C SER A 509 14.98 1.99 -2.64
N VAL A 510 15.94 1.74 -1.73
CA VAL A 510 17.13 0.93 -2.04
C VAL A 510 16.82 -0.57 -2.12
N ARG A 511 15.71 -1.01 -1.52
CA ARG A 511 15.21 -2.38 -1.61
C ARG A 511 14.58 -2.68 -2.97
N GLN A 512 14.03 -1.68 -3.64
CA GLN A 512 13.46 -1.81 -4.97
C GLN A 512 14.58 -1.92 -6.01
N GLN A 513 14.44 -2.89 -6.94
CA GLN A 513 15.45 -3.26 -7.94
C GLN A 513 14.87 -3.18 -9.37
N PRO A 514 14.42 -2.01 -9.85
CA PRO A 514 13.77 -1.89 -11.15
C PRO A 514 14.73 -2.16 -12.31
N LEU A 515 14.24 -2.89 -13.31
CA LEU A 515 14.99 -3.23 -14.53
C LEU A 515 14.02 -3.30 -15.70
N LEU A 516 14.24 -2.52 -16.75
CA LEU A 516 13.51 -2.59 -18.01
C LEU A 516 14.34 -3.38 -19.03
N LEU A 517 13.73 -4.42 -19.61
CA LEU A 517 14.37 -5.35 -20.53
C LEU A 517 13.69 -5.30 -21.90
N ASP A 518 14.49 -5.16 -22.97
CA ASP A 518 14.04 -5.21 -24.38
C ASP A 518 14.21 -6.62 -24.94
N TYR A 519 15.40 -7.19 -24.80
CA TYR A 519 15.67 -8.58 -25.18
C TYR A 519 16.83 -9.18 -24.39
N LEU A 520 16.84 -10.50 -24.31
CA LEU A 520 17.98 -11.29 -23.91
C LEU A 520 18.49 -12.09 -25.12
N TYR A 521 19.74 -12.52 -25.07
CA TYR A 521 20.34 -13.28 -26.18
C TYR A 521 21.40 -14.27 -25.72
N LEU A 522 21.46 -15.40 -26.37
CA LEU A 522 22.63 -16.28 -26.29
C LEU A 522 23.68 -15.83 -27.32
N TYR A 523 24.94 -15.91 -26.93
CA TYR A 523 26.05 -15.36 -27.68
C TYR A 523 27.26 -16.30 -27.71
N GLU A 524 27.93 -16.40 -28.86
CA GLU A 524 29.14 -17.18 -29.05
C GLU A 524 30.42 -16.37 -28.85
N SER A 525 31.44 -16.95 -28.21
CA SER A 525 32.64 -16.24 -27.71
C SER A 525 33.57 -15.64 -28.78
N ASN A 526 33.45 -16.05 -30.03
CA ASN A 526 34.38 -15.67 -31.13
C ASN A 526 33.96 -14.38 -31.88
N MET A 527 32.81 -13.79 -31.56
CA MET A 527 32.29 -12.60 -32.22
C MET A 527 32.25 -11.44 -31.23
N GLY A 528 32.63 -10.26 -31.63
CA GLY A 528 32.60 -9.08 -30.77
C GLY A 528 31.14 -8.73 -30.32
N ILE A 529 30.96 -8.31 -29.05
CA ILE A 529 29.65 -7.94 -28.53
C ILE A 529 28.91 -7.02 -29.52
N PRO A 530 27.65 -7.29 -29.83
CA PRO A 530 26.87 -6.49 -30.77
C PRO A 530 26.83 -5.03 -30.35
N LYS A 531 27.40 -4.15 -31.11
CA LYS A 531 27.32 -2.70 -30.85
C LYS A 531 26.06 -2.15 -31.48
N GLU A 532 25.26 -1.48 -30.70
CA GLU A 532 24.08 -0.79 -31.20
C GLU A 532 24.49 0.35 -32.15
N LYS A 533 24.01 0.27 -33.39
CA LYS A 533 24.23 1.33 -34.38
C LYS A 533 23.13 2.40 -34.19
N THR A 534 23.45 3.45 -33.47
CA THR A 534 22.58 4.64 -33.39
C THR A 534 22.81 5.55 -34.60
N ASN A 535 21.77 5.77 -35.41
CA ASN A 535 21.83 6.71 -36.51
C ASN A 535 21.14 8.02 -36.10
N ILE A 536 21.91 9.09 -35.95
CA ILE A 536 21.44 10.41 -35.51
C ILE A 536 20.35 10.93 -36.46
N PHE A 537 20.42 10.65 -37.78
CA PHE A 537 19.40 11.05 -38.74
C PHE A 537 18.07 10.31 -38.52
N MET A 538 18.11 9.05 -38.14
CA MET A 538 16.90 8.29 -37.80
C MET A 538 16.29 8.79 -36.48
N THR A 539 17.09 9.07 -35.47
CA THR A 539 16.61 9.67 -34.22
C THR A 539 15.92 11.02 -34.48
N LEU A 540 16.51 11.88 -35.30
CA LEU A 540 15.92 13.17 -35.68
C LEU A 540 14.65 12.99 -36.50
N LYS A 541 14.64 12.08 -37.49
CA LYS A 541 13.47 11.75 -38.31
C LYS A 541 12.30 11.30 -37.42
N TYR A 542 12.48 10.34 -36.56
CA TYR A 542 11.43 9.83 -35.67
C TYR A 542 11.00 10.87 -34.64
N GLY A 543 11.91 11.70 -34.12
CA GLY A 543 11.60 12.82 -33.26
C GLY A 543 10.71 13.86 -33.95
N CYS A 544 10.97 14.20 -35.21
CA CYS A 544 10.12 15.10 -36.01
C CYS A 544 8.75 14.46 -36.28
N LEU A 545 8.71 13.18 -36.70
CA LEU A 545 7.45 12.49 -36.98
C LEU A 545 6.57 12.43 -35.72
N ARG A 546 7.15 12.15 -34.57
CA ARG A 546 6.45 12.13 -33.27
C ARG A 546 5.93 13.51 -32.89
N PHE A 547 6.73 14.56 -33.08
CA PHE A 547 6.31 15.94 -32.84
C PHE A 547 5.10 16.32 -33.74
N PHE A 548 5.15 16.00 -35.03
CA PHE A 548 4.03 16.29 -35.92
C PHE A 548 2.80 15.42 -35.62
N SER A 549 2.97 14.15 -35.25
CA SER A 549 1.84 13.30 -34.89
C SER A 549 1.12 13.79 -33.64
N SER A 550 1.83 14.46 -32.72
CA SER A 550 1.22 15.03 -31.50
C SER A 550 0.19 16.14 -31.77
N PHE A 551 0.20 16.73 -32.96
CA PHE A 551 -0.81 17.71 -33.38
C PHE A 551 -2.02 17.09 -34.08
N VAL A 552 -1.92 15.84 -34.52
CA VAL A 552 -2.98 15.17 -35.30
C VAL A 552 -3.74 14.17 -34.39
N ASN A 553 -3.08 13.59 -33.43
CA ASN A 553 -3.69 12.61 -32.53
C ASN A 553 -4.43 13.30 -31.38
N ASP A 554 -5.70 12.96 -31.22
CA ASP A 554 -6.48 13.40 -30.06
C ASP A 554 -6.15 12.53 -28.84
N TYR A 555 -5.38 13.09 -27.91
CA TYR A 555 -4.98 12.43 -26.69
C TYR A 555 -6.06 12.44 -25.58
N SER A 556 -7.19 13.13 -25.79
CA SER A 556 -8.32 13.11 -24.85
C SER A 556 -9.20 11.88 -25.03
N THR A 557 -9.20 11.30 -26.23
CA THR A 557 -9.95 10.09 -26.58
C THR A 557 -9.04 8.87 -26.43
N LEU A 558 -9.44 7.92 -25.57
CA LEU A 558 -8.67 6.72 -25.29
C LEU A 558 -9.08 5.53 -26.17
N SER A 559 -10.29 5.57 -26.75
CA SER A 559 -10.80 4.45 -27.55
C SER A 559 -11.85 4.91 -28.56
N ALA A 560 -11.75 4.68 -29.74
CA ALA A 560 -12.63 4.64 -30.89
C ALA A 560 -12.07 5.42 -32.09
N ALA A 561 -12.03 4.78 -33.25
CA ALA A 561 -11.89 5.44 -34.51
C ALA A 561 -13.17 6.24 -34.84
N ASP A 562 -13.04 7.41 -35.39
CA ASP A 562 -14.16 8.23 -35.89
C ASP A 562 -15.18 7.38 -36.67
N GLY A 563 -16.42 7.38 -36.18
CA GLY A 563 -17.57 6.79 -36.89
C GLY A 563 -18.07 5.43 -36.37
N GLN A 564 -17.50 4.86 -35.31
CA GLN A 564 -17.94 3.59 -34.71
C GLN A 564 -18.26 3.68 -33.21
N THR A 565 -18.57 4.85 -32.67
CA THR A 565 -18.92 5.02 -31.27
C THR A 565 -20.41 4.74 -31.05
N ASP A 566 -20.73 3.80 -30.13
CA ASP A 566 -22.11 3.54 -29.71
C ASP A 566 -22.48 4.38 -28.49
N ILE A 567 -21.58 4.47 -27.49
CA ILE A 567 -21.76 5.25 -26.26
C ILE A 567 -20.52 6.03 -25.89
N THR A 568 -20.71 7.21 -25.30
CA THR A 568 -19.64 8.08 -24.79
C THR A 568 -19.63 8.07 -23.28
N VAL A 569 -18.49 7.72 -22.69
CA VAL A 569 -18.29 7.62 -21.25
C VAL A 569 -17.25 8.63 -20.80
N TRP A 570 -17.63 9.52 -19.88
CA TRP A 570 -16.71 10.48 -19.29
C TRP A 570 -16.31 10.07 -17.89
N VAL A 571 -15.02 10.23 -17.61
CA VAL A 571 -14.47 10.09 -16.28
C VAL A 571 -14.08 11.47 -15.78
N GLY A 572 -14.79 11.94 -14.77
CA GLY A 572 -14.59 13.25 -14.16
C GLY A 572 -13.74 13.16 -12.89
N ASN A 573 -14.16 13.75 -11.88
CA ASN A 573 -13.58 14.07 -10.58
C ASN A 573 -12.72 13.04 -9.83
N GLY A 574 -12.58 11.80 -10.27
CA GLY A 574 -12.27 10.78 -9.27
C GLY A 574 -11.14 9.83 -9.56
N LEU A 575 -10.59 9.79 -10.77
CA LEU A 575 -9.38 8.97 -10.97
C LEU A 575 -8.17 9.69 -10.39
N SER A 576 -7.91 9.45 -9.11
CA SER A 576 -6.75 10.01 -8.39
C SER A 576 -5.41 9.67 -9.06
N GLY A 577 -5.34 8.54 -9.80
CA GLY A 577 -4.24 8.11 -10.65
C GLY A 577 -4.26 8.67 -12.07
N GLY A 578 -5.25 9.52 -12.43
CA GLY A 578 -5.30 10.21 -13.70
C GLY A 578 -5.34 9.27 -14.92
N ARG A 579 -4.36 9.44 -15.82
CA ARG A 579 -4.34 8.73 -17.10
C ARG A 579 -4.13 7.21 -16.96
N ASP A 580 -3.37 6.76 -16.00
CA ASP A 580 -3.06 5.32 -15.81
C ASP A 580 -4.31 4.54 -15.41
N GLN A 581 -5.14 5.09 -14.54
CA GLN A 581 -6.43 4.48 -14.18
C GLN A 581 -7.39 4.46 -15.37
N ALA A 582 -7.42 5.54 -16.18
CA ALA A 582 -8.25 5.57 -17.38
C ALA A 582 -7.77 4.59 -18.45
N GLN A 583 -6.48 4.35 -18.56
CA GLN A 583 -5.92 3.32 -19.44
C GLN A 583 -6.30 1.91 -18.98
N ALA A 584 -6.22 1.63 -17.68
CA ALA A 584 -6.66 0.36 -17.10
C ALA A 584 -8.17 0.11 -17.39
N LEU A 585 -8.99 1.14 -17.19
CA LEU A 585 -10.42 1.05 -17.51
C LEU A 585 -10.66 0.82 -19.01
N ASN A 586 -9.98 1.57 -19.88
CA ASN A 586 -10.11 1.41 -21.33
C ASN A 586 -9.74 -0.01 -21.78
N GLN A 587 -8.65 -0.54 -21.25
CA GLN A 587 -8.22 -1.90 -21.55
C GLN A 587 -9.28 -2.94 -21.13
N LEU A 588 -9.85 -2.77 -19.95
CA LEU A 588 -10.89 -3.66 -19.43
C LEU A 588 -12.17 -3.57 -20.28
N ILE A 589 -12.56 -2.36 -20.75
CA ILE A 589 -13.67 -2.15 -21.68
C ILE A 589 -13.42 -2.96 -22.97
N LEU A 590 -12.26 -2.83 -23.58
CA LEU A 590 -11.93 -3.52 -24.83
C LEU A 590 -11.92 -5.04 -24.68
N GLN A 591 -11.31 -5.55 -23.59
CA GLN A 591 -11.13 -6.97 -23.36
C GLN A 591 -12.42 -7.70 -22.96
N THR A 592 -13.26 -7.08 -22.12
CA THR A 592 -14.37 -7.80 -21.48
C THR A 592 -15.75 -7.26 -21.79
N PHE A 593 -15.91 -5.99 -22.17
CA PHE A 593 -17.18 -5.41 -22.56
C PHE A 593 -17.37 -5.39 -24.06
N THR A 594 -16.55 -4.65 -24.81
CA THR A 594 -16.68 -4.52 -26.27
C THR A 594 -16.53 -5.87 -26.98
N SER A 595 -15.58 -6.72 -26.54
CA SER A 595 -15.38 -8.05 -27.12
C SER A 595 -16.58 -8.99 -26.96
N THR A 596 -17.39 -8.83 -25.90
CA THR A 596 -18.54 -9.69 -25.60
C THR A 596 -19.86 -9.14 -26.11
N THR A 597 -20.04 -7.82 -26.07
CA THR A 597 -21.30 -7.15 -26.42
C THR A 597 -21.31 -6.57 -27.83
N GLY A 598 -20.13 -6.32 -28.41
CA GLY A 598 -20.00 -5.57 -29.68
C GLY A 598 -20.26 -4.08 -29.55
N ILE A 599 -20.49 -3.54 -28.34
CA ILE A 599 -20.76 -2.13 -28.09
C ILE A 599 -19.43 -1.38 -27.99
N ASN A 600 -19.25 -0.37 -28.85
CA ASN A 600 -18.04 0.46 -28.87
C ASN A 600 -18.18 1.67 -27.93
N VAL A 601 -17.23 1.81 -27.02
CA VAL A 601 -17.21 2.84 -25.98
C VAL A 601 -16.16 3.89 -26.30
N ASN A 602 -16.56 5.17 -26.34
CA ASN A 602 -15.65 6.30 -26.40
C ASN A 602 -15.37 6.81 -24.98
N LEU A 603 -14.26 6.38 -24.39
CA LEU A 603 -13.84 6.80 -23.05
C LEU A 603 -13.05 8.10 -23.10
N GLN A 604 -13.46 9.09 -22.32
CA GLN A 604 -12.81 10.41 -22.26
C GLN A 604 -12.54 10.85 -20.83
N LEU A 605 -11.35 11.42 -20.62
CA LEU A 605 -10.99 12.11 -19.38
C LEU A 605 -11.39 13.58 -19.50
N VAL A 606 -12.19 14.07 -18.56
CA VAL A 606 -12.67 15.45 -18.55
C VAL A 606 -12.31 16.16 -17.24
N PRO A 607 -12.11 17.48 -17.27
CA PRO A 607 -11.93 18.24 -16.04
C PRO A 607 -13.13 18.12 -15.10
N PRO A 608 -12.90 18.19 -13.77
CA PRO A 608 -13.98 18.21 -12.78
C PRO A 608 -15.06 19.25 -13.09
N ASN A 609 -16.32 18.96 -12.70
CA ASN A 609 -17.48 19.85 -12.83
C ASN A 609 -17.91 20.22 -14.26
N THR A 610 -17.43 19.51 -15.28
CA THR A 610 -17.80 19.79 -16.67
C THR A 610 -19.04 19.03 -17.14
N VAL A 611 -19.37 17.91 -16.50
CA VAL A 611 -20.44 17.00 -16.92
C VAL A 611 -21.79 17.71 -17.04
N LEU A 612 -22.24 18.38 -15.97
CA LEU A 612 -23.55 19.07 -15.95
C LEU A 612 -23.65 20.18 -17.01
N THR A 613 -22.63 21.03 -17.10
CA THR A 613 -22.64 22.17 -18.02
C THR A 613 -22.62 21.72 -19.50
N ALA A 614 -21.86 20.67 -19.78
CA ALA A 614 -21.81 20.07 -21.10
C ALA A 614 -23.15 19.38 -21.48
N SER A 615 -23.76 18.66 -20.53
CA SER A 615 -25.04 17.98 -20.74
C SER A 615 -26.19 18.94 -20.97
N ILE A 616 -26.26 20.07 -20.24
CA ILE A 616 -27.23 21.14 -20.51
C ILE A 616 -27.03 21.75 -21.89
N ALA A 617 -25.81 21.79 -22.39
CA ALA A 617 -25.48 22.26 -23.74
C ALA A 617 -25.65 21.18 -24.85
N ASN A 618 -26.17 19.99 -24.52
CA ASN A 618 -26.28 18.82 -25.41
C ASN A 618 -24.93 18.38 -26.01
N LYS A 619 -23.85 18.53 -25.27
CA LYS A 619 -22.48 18.12 -25.61
C LYS A 619 -21.86 17.24 -24.51
N GLY A 620 -22.68 16.77 -23.60
CA GLY A 620 -22.25 15.90 -22.50
C GLY A 620 -22.12 14.44 -22.94
N PRO A 621 -21.65 13.57 -22.02
CA PRO A 621 -21.54 12.13 -22.26
C PRO A 621 -22.92 11.45 -22.18
N ASP A 622 -22.95 10.18 -22.55
CA ASP A 622 -24.07 9.28 -22.24
C ASP A 622 -23.98 8.78 -20.78
N ILE A 623 -22.76 8.52 -20.30
CA ILE A 623 -22.48 8.06 -18.94
C ILE A 623 -21.34 8.89 -18.33
N ALA A 624 -21.50 9.26 -17.08
CA ALA A 624 -20.45 9.85 -16.25
C ALA A 624 -20.08 8.91 -15.10
N LEU A 625 -18.78 8.60 -14.97
CA LEU A 625 -18.22 7.78 -13.91
C LEU A 625 -17.61 8.64 -12.80
N GLN A 626 -17.55 8.11 -11.60
CA GLN A 626 -16.93 8.69 -10.40
C GLN A 626 -17.44 10.11 -10.07
N VAL A 627 -18.73 10.34 -10.24
CA VAL A 627 -19.36 11.59 -9.82
C VAL A 627 -19.48 11.64 -8.29
N SER A 628 -19.35 12.84 -7.73
CA SER A 628 -19.48 13.03 -6.28
C SER A 628 -20.90 12.72 -5.80
N ALA A 629 -21.07 12.34 -4.51
CA ALA A 629 -22.36 11.95 -3.94
C ALA A 629 -23.49 13.00 -4.17
N SER A 630 -23.15 14.30 -4.15
CA SER A 630 -24.12 15.39 -4.34
C SER A 630 -24.55 15.64 -5.78
N ASP A 631 -23.80 15.12 -6.76
CA ASP A 631 -24.00 15.42 -8.19
C ASP A 631 -25.26 14.74 -8.78
N PRO A 632 -25.53 13.45 -8.52
CA PRO A 632 -26.67 12.75 -9.14
C PRO A 632 -28.01 13.40 -8.83
N VAL A 633 -28.24 13.78 -7.56
CA VAL A 633 -29.47 14.49 -7.16
C VAL A 633 -29.54 15.89 -7.76
N ASN A 634 -28.42 16.61 -7.82
CA ASN A 634 -28.34 17.91 -8.48
C ASN A 634 -28.64 17.82 -10.00
N TYR A 635 -28.17 16.74 -10.66
CA TYR A 635 -28.46 16.49 -12.08
C TYR A 635 -29.94 16.10 -12.29
N ALA A 636 -30.49 15.27 -11.39
CA ALA A 636 -31.90 14.88 -11.41
C ALA A 636 -32.83 16.08 -11.28
N MET A 637 -32.57 16.98 -10.33
CA MET A 637 -33.35 18.23 -10.13
C MET A 637 -33.36 19.11 -11.38
N ARG A 638 -32.31 19.08 -12.18
CA ARG A 638 -32.19 19.85 -13.44
C ARG A 638 -32.67 19.08 -14.66
N GLY A 639 -33.23 17.88 -14.47
CA GLY A 639 -33.66 17.01 -15.54
C GLY A 639 -32.54 16.49 -16.45
N ALA A 640 -31.29 16.45 -15.93
CA ALA A 640 -30.11 16.05 -16.69
C ALA A 640 -29.70 14.59 -16.46
N ALA A 641 -30.14 13.93 -15.35
CA ALA A 641 -29.89 12.53 -15.07
C ALA A 641 -31.12 11.66 -15.41
N GLU A 642 -30.87 10.42 -15.80
CA GLU A 642 -31.89 9.39 -16.02
C GLU A 642 -32.20 8.64 -14.72
N ASP A 643 -33.48 8.34 -14.47
CA ASP A 643 -33.89 7.47 -13.38
C ASP A 643 -33.62 6.01 -13.74
N LEU A 644 -32.78 5.36 -12.98
CA LEU A 644 -32.35 3.99 -13.22
C LEU A 644 -33.31 2.93 -12.64
N SER A 645 -34.23 3.33 -11.76
CA SER A 645 -35.10 2.39 -11.03
C SER A 645 -36.09 1.63 -11.93
N GLY A 646 -36.36 2.10 -13.15
CA GLY A 646 -37.23 1.48 -14.10
C GLY A 646 -36.56 0.46 -15.05
N TYR A 647 -35.24 0.31 -15.01
CA TYR A 647 -34.53 -0.59 -15.93
C TYR A 647 -34.57 -2.05 -15.47
N ASP A 648 -34.59 -2.97 -16.45
CA ASP A 648 -34.64 -4.40 -16.17
C ASP A 648 -33.43 -4.88 -15.36
N GLY A 649 -33.70 -5.65 -14.28
CA GLY A 649 -32.67 -6.17 -13.38
C GLY A 649 -32.09 -5.15 -12.39
N PHE A 650 -32.66 -3.94 -12.29
CA PHE A 650 -32.18 -2.91 -11.35
C PHE A 650 -32.08 -3.40 -9.90
N ASP A 651 -33.09 -4.09 -9.39
CA ASP A 651 -33.11 -4.62 -8.02
C ASP A 651 -31.96 -5.63 -7.79
N THR A 652 -31.73 -6.51 -8.78
CA THR A 652 -30.61 -7.49 -8.72
C THR A 652 -29.26 -6.81 -8.72
N VAL A 653 -29.12 -5.71 -9.48
CA VAL A 653 -27.91 -4.90 -9.48
C VAL A 653 -27.68 -4.27 -8.11
N CYS A 654 -28.73 -3.78 -7.46
CA CYS A 654 -28.66 -3.14 -6.14
C CYS A 654 -28.30 -4.13 -5.01
N GLU A 655 -28.46 -5.43 -5.19
CA GLU A 655 -28.02 -6.46 -4.24
C GLU A 655 -26.48 -6.51 -4.08
N ASN A 656 -25.73 -5.98 -5.03
CA ASN A 656 -24.27 -5.92 -4.96
C ASN A 656 -23.75 -4.89 -3.95
N PHE A 657 -24.58 -3.99 -3.45
CA PHE A 657 -24.19 -2.87 -2.60
C PHE A 657 -24.84 -2.94 -1.21
N ASN A 658 -24.21 -2.27 -0.23
CA ASN A 658 -24.93 -1.91 0.97
C ASN A 658 -26.03 -0.89 0.61
N GLN A 659 -27.27 -1.16 1.01
CA GLN A 659 -28.42 -0.31 0.67
C GLN A 659 -28.25 1.14 1.12
N ASN A 660 -27.47 1.38 2.19
CA ASN A 660 -27.14 2.74 2.65
C ASN A 660 -26.26 3.52 1.66
N CYS A 661 -25.57 2.84 0.74
CA CYS A 661 -24.81 3.52 -0.30
C CYS A 661 -25.70 4.18 -1.37
N LEU A 662 -26.93 3.69 -1.55
CA LEU A 662 -27.89 4.28 -2.50
C LEU A 662 -28.56 5.56 -1.97
N THR A 663 -28.51 5.79 -0.64
CA THR A 663 -29.21 6.91 0.00
C THR A 663 -28.87 8.28 -0.59
N ALA A 664 -27.62 8.50 -0.95
CA ALA A 664 -27.16 9.77 -1.55
C ALA A 664 -27.68 10.00 -2.99
N PHE A 665 -28.17 8.95 -3.66
CA PHE A 665 -28.56 8.96 -5.07
C PHE A 665 -30.09 8.90 -5.27
N GLN A 666 -30.84 8.84 -4.16
CA GLN A 666 -32.29 8.76 -4.17
C GLN A 666 -32.90 10.17 -4.18
N TYR A 667 -33.86 10.40 -5.09
CA TYR A 667 -34.58 11.64 -5.17
C TYR A 667 -35.99 11.40 -5.72
N GLN A 668 -37.05 11.89 -5.03
CA GLN A 668 -38.46 11.76 -5.39
C GLN A 668 -38.89 10.33 -5.78
N GLY A 669 -38.34 9.33 -5.11
CA GLY A 669 -38.67 7.90 -5.36
C GLY A 669 -37.89 7.24 -6.49
N GLY A 670 -37.10 7.99 -7.27
CA GLY A 670 -36.15 7.47 -8.26
C GLY A 670 -34.74 7.32 -7.72
N VAL A 671 -33.91 6.58 -8.47
CA VAL A 671 -32.47 6.37 -8.20
C VAL A 671 -31.66 6.82 -9.42
N TYR A 672 -30.78 7.79 -9.24
CA TYR A 672 -30.11 8.49 -10.34
C TYR A 672 -28.60 8.17 -10.49
N ALA A 673 -28.08 7.28 -9.68
CA ALA A 673 -26.74 6.73 -9.83
C ALA A 673 -26.65 5.36 -9.18
N LEU A 674 -25.67 4.56 -9.62
CA LEU A 674 -25.26 3.34 -8.93
C LEU A 674 -23.96 3.62 -8.17
N PRO A 675 -23.80 3.09 -6.94
CA PRO A 675 -22.58 3.27 -6.15
C PRO A 675 -21.36 2.65 -6.86
N GLU A 676 -20.29 3.40 -6.96
CA GLU A 676 -19.05 2.98 -7.59
C GLU A 676 -17.94 2.78 -6.56
N THR A 677 -17.72 3.77 -5.70
CA THR A 677 -16.78 3.67 -4.57
C THR A 677 -17.49 3.96 -3.27
N MET A 678 -16.95 3.42 -2.18
CA MET A 678 -17.39 3.77 -0.83
C MET A 678 -16.19 3.96 0.10
N SER A 679 -16.37 4.80 1.12
CA SER A 679 -15.44 4.94 2.23
C SER A 679 -16.18 5.24 3.54
N PHE A 680 -15.59 4.82 4.67
CA PHE A 680 -16.19 4.98 5.99
C PHE A 680 -15.14 4.93 7.11
N PRO A 681 -15.43 5.52 8.27
CA PRO A 681 -14.51 5.52 9.41
C PRO A 681 -14.28 4.14 10.01
N MET A 682 -13.01 3.89 10.38
CA MET A 682 -12.55 2.74 11.18
C MET A 682 -11.64 3.23 12.30
N MET A 683 -11.42 2.42 13.33
CA MET A 683 -10.43 2.70 14.37
C MET A 683 -9.14 1.95 14.09
N PHE A 684 -8.03 2.67 13.99
CA PHE A 684 -6.67 2.14 13.82
C PHE A 684 -5.92 2.20 15.15
N TYR A 685 -5.03 1.23 15.41
CA TYR A 685 -4.27 1.17 16.66
C TYR A 685 -2.88 0.53 16.48
N ARG A 686 -1.90 1.02 17.23
CA ARG A 686 -0.54 0.49 17.34
C ARG A 686 -0.50 -0.59 18.42
N LYS A 687 -0.30 -1.84 18.01
CA LYS A 687 -0.25 -3.01 18.91
C LYS A 687 0.90 -2.89 19.92
N ASP A 688 2.08 -2.55 19.45
CA ASP A 688 3.31 -2.38 20.22
C ASP A 688 3.17 -1.28 21.28
N ILE A 689 2.66 -0.11 20.91
CA ILE A 689 2.51 1.02 21.83
C ILE A 689 1.41 0.75 22.86
N LEU A 690 0.25 0.25 22.45
CA LEU A 690 -0.84 -0.07 23.37
C LEU A 690 -0.41 -1.16 24.37
N GLN A 691 0.38 -2.14 23.97
CA GLN A 691 0.95 -3.16 24.85
C GLN A 691 1.89 -2.55 25.88
N LYS A 692 2.81 -1.65 25.46
CA LYS A 692 3.71 -0.90 26.37
C LYS A 692 2.93 -0.03 27.36
N LEU A 693 1.78 0.53 26.96
CA LEU A 693 0.89 1.32 27.82
C LEU A 693 -0.08 0.47 28.67
N GLY A 694 -0.07 -0.86 28.54
CA GLY A 694 -0.99 -1.75 29.23
C GLY A 694 -2.44 -1.64 28.80
N ILE A 695 -2.71 -1.09 27.59
CA ILE A 695 -4.05 -0.88 27.02
C ILE A 695 -4.42 -2.08 26.14
N LYS A 696 -5.55 -2.72 26.43
CA LYS A 696 -6.08 -3.83 25.63
C LYS A 696 -7.14 -3.30 24.67
N ILE A 697 -6.93 -3.45 23.36
CA ILE A 697 -7.86 -2.96 22.35
C ILE A 697 -9.28 -3.53 22.49
N ASN A 698 -9.41 -4.78 22.93
CA ASN A 698 -10.70 -5.45 23.12
C ASN A 698 -11.55 -4.84 24.25
N ASP A 699 -10.96 -4.03 25.13
CA ASP A 699 -11.65 -3.34 26.20
C ASP A 699 -12.23 -1.98 25.74
N ILE A 700 -11.83 -1.50 24.56
CA ILE A 700 -12.28 -0.23 23.98
C ILE A 700 -13.45 -0.50 23.04
N LYS A 701 -14.68 -0.38 23.57
CA LYS A 701 -15.92 -0.61 22.81
C LYS A 701 -16.78 0.63 22.67
N THR A 702 -16.65 1.56 23.58
CA THR A 702 -17.48 2.78 23.66
C THR A 702 -16.60 4.03 23.76
N TRP A 703 -17.19 5.18 23.48
CA TRP A 703 -16.51 6.47 23.64
C TRP A 703 -16.12 6.74 25.10
N ASP A 704 -16.88 6.19 26.07
CA ASP A 704 -16.52 6.27 27.49
C ASP A 704 -15.23 5.45 27.78
N ASP A 705 -15.00 4.36 27.07
CA ASP A 705 -13.76 3.59 27.21
C ASP A 705 -12.58 4.35 26.58
N VAL A 706 -12.81 5.06 25.47
CA VAL A 706 -11.81 5.99 24.92
C VAL A 706 -11.46 7.07 25.95
N ILE A 707 -12.44 7.69 26.58
CA ILE A 707 -12.21 8.74 27.61
C ILE A 707 -11.39 8.17 28.79
N LYS A 708 -11.61 6.92 29.20
CA LYS A 708 -10.85 6.27 30.29
C LYS A 708 -9.37 6.10 29.95
N ILE A 709 -9.01 5.84 28.71
CA ILE A 709 -7.62 5.66 28.31
C ILE A 709 -6.88 6.98 28.01
N LEU A 710 -7.60 8.09 27.80
CA LEU A 710 -6.99 9.39 27.48
C LEU A 710 -5.94 9.81 28.53
N PRO A 711 -6.18 9.71 29.85
CA PRO A 711 -5.16 10.09 30.82
C PRO A 711 -3.85 9.29 30.68
N VAL A 712 -3.95 8.00 30.37
CA VAL A 712 -2.76 7.15 30.18
C VAL A 712 -2.00 7.58 28.91
N ILE A 713 -2.70 7.80 27.81
CA ILE A 713 -2.11 8.23 26.55
C ILE A 713 -1.48 9.62 26.70
N GLN A 714 -2.22 10.58 27.29
CA GLN A 714 -1.79 11.98 27.39
C GLN A 714 -0.66 12.16 28.42
N SER A 715 -0.61 11.35 29.49
CA SER A 715 0.53 11.38 30.43
C SER A 715 1.85 10.96 29.76
N ASN A 716 1.79 10.24 28.65
CA ASN A 716 2.93 9.88 27.82
C ASN A 716 3.11 10.81 26.59
N ASN A 717 2.55 12.03 26.65
CA ASN A 717 2.60 13.03 25.57
C ASN A 717 2.02 12.56 24.23
N MET A 718 1.15 11.57 24.23
CA MET A 718 0.45 11.03 23.06
C MET A 718 -1.01 11.49 23.05
N ASN A 719 -1.69 11.26 21.94
CA ASN A 719 -3.10 11.65 21.79
C ASN A 719 -3.93 10.55 21.11
N PHE A 720 -5.25 10.63 21.30
CA PHE A 720 -6.20 9.88 20.51
C PHE A 720 -6.52 10.67 19.22
N GLY A 721 -6.55 10.00 18.08
CA GLY A 721 -6.91 10.62 16.80
C GLY A 721 -8.42 10.64 16.60
N LEU A 722 -9.06 11.82 16.65
CA LEU A 722 -10.44 12.02 16.23
C LEU A 722 -10.45 13.08 15.12
N PRO A 723 -10.93 12.77 13.89
CA PRO A 723 -10.80 13.72 12.79
C PRO A 723 -11.77 14.91 12.94
N ALA A 724 -11.23 16.12 12.88
CA ALA A 724 -12.00 17.33 12.64
C ALA A 724 -11.50 18.01 11.36
N PHE A 725 -10.19 18.20 11.27
CA PHE A 725 -9.51 18.74 10.10
C PHE A 725 -8.26 17.94 9.81
N SER A 726 -7.99 17.66 8.53
CA SER A 726 -6.69 17.15 8.11
C SER A 726 -5.76 18.34 7.80
N SER A 727 -4.45 18.09 7.78
CA SER A 727 -3.45 19.08 7.35
C SER A 727 -3.61 19.49 5.87
N VAL A 728 -4.39 18.73 5.11
CA VAL A 728 -4.75 19.00 3.72
C VAL A 728 -6.17 19.54 3.69
N THR A 729 -6.35 20.80 3.64
CA THR A 729 -7.50 21.67 3.29
C THR A 729 -8.96 21.16 3.36
N VAL A 730 -9.21 19.85 3.53
CA VAL A 730 -10.54 19.23 3.56
C VAL A 730 -10.98 18.98 4.99
N SER A 731 -12.12 19.55 5.38
CA SER A 731 -12.74 19.29 6.68
C SER A 731 -13.47 17.96 6.71
N THR A 732 -13.16 17.13 7.72
CA THR A 732 -13.88 15.88 8.03
C THR A 732 -14.89 16.04 9.17
N ALA A 733 -15.01 17.27 9.71
CA ALA A 733 -15.87 17.56 10.87
C ALA A 733 -17.34 17.14 10.66
N PRO A 734 -17.98 17.37 9.50
CA PRO A 734 -19.36 16.94 9.28
C PRO A 734 -19.53 15.43 9.43
N ASN A 735 -18.68 14.62 8.78
CA ASN A 735 -18.77 13.16 8.85
C ASN A 735 -18.50 12.64 10.26
N THR A 736 -17.54 13.22 10.98
CA THR A 736 -17.26 12.86 12.37
C THR A 736 -18.44 13.19 13.27
N TYR A 737 -19.06 14.37 13.10
CA TYR A 737 -20.26 14.71 13.83
C TYR A 737 -21.44 13.78 13.49
N PHE A 738 -21.64 13.43 12.21
CA PHE A 738 -22.71 12.50 11.81
C PHE A 738 -22.50 11.10 12.38
N MET A 739 -21.27 10.64 12.59
CA MET A 739 -21.01 9.42 13.33
C MET A 739 -21.60 9.48 14.75
N PHE A 740 -21.32 10.52 15.50
CA PHE A 740 -21.90 10.71 16.84
C PHE A 740 -23.43 10.86 16.79
N LEU A 741 -23.95 11.59 15.80
CA LEU A 741 -25.39 11.76 15.58
C LEU A 741 -26.09 10.42 15.38
N TYR A 742 -25.60 9.61 14.45
CA TYR A 742 -26.19 8.32 14.09
C TYR A 742 -26.08 7.28 15.22
N GLN A 743 -24.99 7.27 15.95
CA GLN A 743 -24.81 6.39 17.10
C GLN A 743 -25.81 6.71 18.23
N ASN A 744 -26.27 7.95 18.34
CA ASN A 744 -27.32 8.38 19.28
C ASN A 744 -28.74 8.29 18.69
N GLY A 745 -28.91 7.69 17.50
CA GLY A 745 -30.22 7.51 16.86
C GLY A 745 -30.77 8.76 16.17
N GLY A 746 -29.96 9.80 16.00
CA GLY A 746 -30.36 11.04 15.33
C GLY A 746 -30.46 10.91 13.81
N GLN A 747 -31.02 11.94 13.20
CA GLN A 747 -31.18 12.07 11.74
C GLN A 747 -30.78 13.49 11.32
N ILE A 748 -30.25 13.63 10.10
CA ILE A 748 -29.80 14.93 9.57
C ILE A 748 -30.97 15.80 9.18
N TYR A 749 -32.00 15.26 8.57
CA TYR A 749 -33.17 15.95 8.05
C TYR A 749 -34.46 15.43 8.68
N LYS A 750 -35.48 16.30 8.72
CA LYS A 750 -36.88 15.97 9.05
C LYS A 750 -37.79 16.34 7.88
N ASP A 751 -39.05 15.95 7.96
CA ASP A 751 -40.11 16.28 6.99
C ASP A 751 -39.77 15.90 5.55
N GLY A 752 -39.16 14.72 5.37
CA GLY A 752 -38.77 14.20 4.02
C GLY A 752 -37.67 15.04 3.35
N GLY A 753 -36.76 15.65 4.12
CA GLY A 753 -35.64 16.46 3.60
C GLY A 753 -35.98 17.93 3.40
N ARG A 754 -37.17 18.39 3.88
CA ARG A 754 -37.62 19.79 3.76
C ARG A 754 -36.97 20.71 4.80
N ALA A 755 -36.58 20.15 5.92
CA ALA A 755 -35.95 20.90 7.00
C ALA A 755 -34.80 20.10 7.63
N ILE A 756 -33.82 20.83 8.16
CA ILE A 756 -32.72 20.24 8.94
C ILE A 756 -33.26 19.78 10.32
N ASN A 757 -32.72 18.64 10.83
CA ASN A 757 -33.09 18.09 12.14
C ASN A 757 -31.95 18.22 13.17
N LEU A 758 -31.07 19.21 13.02
CA LEU A 758 -29.94 19.43 13.92
C LEU A 758 -30.30 20.36 15.10
N ASP A 759 -31.58 20.71 15.25
CA ASP A 759 -32.16 21.52 16.33
C ASP A 759 -32.78 20.66 17.45
N ASP A 760 -32.89 19.35 17.27
CA ASP A 760 -33.42 18.46 18.30
C ASP A 760 -32.40 18.18 19.41
N LYS A 761 -32.90 17.66 20.54
CA LYS A 761 -32.07 17.36 21.71
C LYS A 761 -30.95 16.36 21.39
N VAL A 762 -31.25 15.33 20.59
CA VAL A 762 -30.29 14.27 20.25
C VAL A 762 -29.14 14.85 19.44
N SER A 763 -29.43 15.65 18.43
CA SER A 763 -28.45 16.28 17.56
C SER A 763 -27.56 17.28 18.32
N LEU A 764 -28.15 18.11 19.17
CA LEU A 764 -27.42 19.09 19.97
C LEU A 764 -26.52 18.41 21.02
N ASP A 765 -27.01 17.37 21.66
CA ASP A 765 -26.24 16.62 22.66
C ASP A 765 -25.09 15.85 21.98
N ALA A 766 -25.31 15.24 20.80
CA ALA A 766 -24.27 14.59 20.02
C ALA A 766 -23.18 15.57 19.57
N PHE A 767 -23.58 16.78 19.13
CA PHE A 767 -22.62 17.82 18.74
C PHE A 767 -21.80 18.32 19.94
N TYR A 768 -22.48 18.57 21.08
CA TYR A 768 -21.80 18.96 22.31
C TYR A 768 -20.82 17.89 22.78
N TYR A 769 -21.22 16.60 22.73
CA TYR A 769 -20.36 15.48 23.13
C TYR A 769 -19.12 15.36 22.22
N TYR A 770 -19.30 15.48 20.90
CA TYR A 770 -18.23 15.52 19.93
C TYR A 770 -17.24 16.67 20.21
N MET A 771 -17.75 17.90 20.44
CA MET A 771 -16.88 19.05 20.66
C MET A 771 -16.07 18.96 21.97
N ARG A 772 -16.57 18.24 22.99
CA ARG A 772 -15.83 18.03 24.25
C ARG A 772 -14.49 17.34 24.05
N PHE A 773 -14.33 16.51 23.04
CA PHE A 773 -13.04 15.86 22.75
C PHE A 773 -11.94 16.90 22.51
N TYR A 774 -12.27 18.01 21.89
CA TYR A 774 -11.33 19.10 21.62
C TYR A 774 -11.28 20.14 22.73
N THR A 775 -12.43 20.56 23.25
CA THR A 775 -12.50 21.67 24.21
C THR A 775 -12.24 21.27 25.66
N SER A 776 -12.52 20.01 26.02
CA SER A 776 -12.39 19.51 27.39
C SER A 776 -11.28 18.47 27.55
N TYR A 777 -11.12 17.58 26.56
CA TYR A 777 -10.11 16.51 26.62
C TYR A 777 -8.83 16.84 25.84
N GLY A 778 -8.76 17.99 25.15
CA GLY A 778 -7.55 18.53 24.53
C GLY A 778 -7.01 17.71 23.35
N LEU A 779 -7.88 17.01 22.61
CA LEU A 779 -7.45 16.31 21.42
C LEU A 779 -6.96 17.28 20.33
N PRO A 780 -5.98 16.89 19.51
CA PRO A 780 -5.48 17.71 18.44
C PRO A 780 -6.56 17.98 17.39
N PHE A 781 -6.71 19.23 16.98
CA PHE A 781 -7.76 19.66 16.06
C PHE A 781 -7.34 19.54 14.58
N ILE A 782 -6.06 19.85 14.28
CA ILE A 782 -5.48 19.77 12.94
C ILE A 782 -4.25 18.88 13.04
N TYR A 783 -4.23 17.81 12.30
CA TYR A 783 -3.10 16.89 12.23
C TYR A 783 -3.17 16.03 10.95
N ASN A 784 -2.05 15.47 10.56
CA ASN A 784 -2.01 14.36 9.59
C ASN A 784 -2.02 13.05 10.37
N PHE A 785 -3.05 12.23 10.16
CA PHE A 785 -3.22 10.99 10.91
C PHE A 785 -2.10 10.00 10.61
N GLU A 786 -1.80 9.76 9.33
CA GLU A 786 -0.82 8.76 8.88
C GLU A 786 0.56 9.07 9.46
N THR A 787 1.00 10.34 9.36
CA THR A 787 2.30 10.77 9.89
C THR A 787 2.38 10.58 11.41
N ARG A 788 1.35 11.04 12.16
CA ARG A 788 1.38 10.94 13.63
C ARG A 788 1.11 9.54 14.16
N PHE A 789 0.38 8.73 13.43
CA PHE A 789 0.20 7.31 13.72
C PHE A 789 1.50 6.54 13.51
N ARG A 790 2.18 6.80 12.42
CA ARG A 790 3.49 6.23 12.07
C ARG A 790 4.53 6.54 13.17
N THR A 791 4.65 7.80 13.58
CA THR A 791 5.59 8.23 14.63
C THR A 791 5.16 7.84 16.05
N GLY A 792 3.93 7.32 16.25
CA GLY A 792 3.39 6.93 17.57
C GLY A 792 2.81 8.08 18.39
N GLU A 793 2.79 9.32 17.89
CA GLU A 793 2.14 10.46 18.57
C GLU A 793 0.63 10.25 18.74
N ILE A 794 0.01 9.56 17.80
CA ILE A 794 -1.40 9.15 17.82
C ILE A 794 -1.44 7.61 17.70
N PRO A 795 -1.22 6.86 18.78
CA PRO A 795 -1.13 5.40 18.72
C PRO A 795 -2.48 4.71 18.51
N ILE A 796 -3.58 5.46 18.64
CA ILE A 796 -4.94 4.97 18.42
C ILE A 796 -5.81 6.12 17.93
N GLY A 797 -6.69 5.86 16.95
CA GLY A 797 -7.59 6.92 16.45
C GLY A 797 -8.49 6.45 15.31
N ILE A 798 -9.37 7.35 14.92
CA ILE A 798 -10.32 7.16 13.83
C ILE A 798 -9.73 7.72 12.53
N SER A 799 -9.79 6.95 11.47
CA SER A 799 -9.49 7.38 10.10
C SER A 799 -10.37 6.62 9.11
N ASP A 800 -10.36 7.03 7.85
CA ASP A 800 -11.02 6.30 6.79
C ASP A 800 -10.38 4.91 6.61
N TYR A 801 -11.18 3.88 6.26
CA TYR A 801 -10.64 2.53 6.10
C TYR A 801 -9.57 2.44 4.99
N THR A 802 -9.59 3.34 4.01
CA THR A 802 -8.57 3.42 2.95
C THR A 802 -7.18 3.79 3.47
N THR A 803 -7.09 4.35 4.68
CA THR A 803 -5.83 4.58 5.40
C THR A 803 -5.03 3.27 5.58
N TYR A 804 -5.71 2.13 5.62
CA TYR A 804 -5.07 0.82 5.63
C TYR A 804 -4.08 0.68 4.46
N ASN A 805 -4.51 1.01 3.25
CA ASN A 805 -3.69 0.90 2.05
C ASN A 805 -2.48 1.85 2.08
N LEU A 806 -2.70 3.08 2.58
CA LEU A 806 -1.63 4.07 2.73
C LEU A 806 -0.57 3.60 3.74
N LEU A 807 -0.98 3.07 4.89
CA LEU A 807 -0.06 2.59 5.92
C LEU A 807 0.77 1.38 5.45
N GLN A 808 0.23 0.52 4.59
CA GLN A 808 0.96 -0.61 4.02
C GLN A 808 2.19 -0.18 3.19
N ILE A 809 2.13 1.00 2.57
CA ILE A 809 3.20 1.52 1.72
C ILE A 809 4.07 2.54 2.44
N SER A 810 3.42 3.53 3.09
CA SER A 810 4.12 4.69 3.63
C SER A 810 4.74 4.46 5.01
N ALA A 811 4.45 3.32 5.65
CA ALA A 811 4.89 3.04 7.01
C ALA A 811 5.47 1.61 7.16
N PRO A 812 6.50 1.26 6.36
CA PRO A 812 7.07 -0.10 6.37
C PRO A 812 7.70 -0.45 7.74
N GLU A 813 8.23 0.53 8.45
CA GLU A 813 8.86 0.36 9.77
C GLU A 813 7.89 -0.06 10.88
N ILE A 814 6.58 0.11 10.67
CA ILE A 814 5.54 -0.35 11.61
C ILE A 814 4.69 -1.49 11.04
N GLN A 815 5.14 -2.13 9.98
CA GLN A 815 4.42 -3.26 9.38
C GLN A 815 4.25 -4.40 10.39
N GLY A 816 3.02 -4.93 10.53
CA GLY A 816 2.66 -5.93 11.53
C GLY A 816 2.43 -5.39 12.94
N LEU A 817 2.91 -4.18 13.27
CA LEU A 817 2.79 -3.55 14.60
C LEU A 817 1.49 -2.76 14.80
N TRP A 818 0.59 -2.75 13.84
CA TRP A 818 -0.70 -2.08 13.93
C TRP A 818 -1.86 -2.99 13.50
N GLY A 819 -3.06 -2.51 13.73
CA GLY A 819 -4.29 -3.17 13.28
C GLY A 819 -5.44 -2.20 13.19
N MET A 820 -6.57 -2.67 12.65
CA MET A 820 -7.81 -1.91 12.63
C MET A 820 -8.93 -2.66 13.37
N THR A 821 -9.91 -1.92 13.85
CA THR A 821 -11.12 -2.47 14.47
C THR A 821 -12.31 -1.54 14.22
N THR A 822 -13.51 -1.98 14.59
CA THR A 822 -14.71 -1.14 14.50
C THR A 822 -14.56 0.12 15.35
N VAL A 823 -15.23 1.21 14.95
CA VAL A 823 -15.20 2.44 15.74
C VAL A 823 -15.83 2.22 17.13
N PRO A 824 -15.47 3.00 18.15
CA PRO A 824 -16.18 3.01 19.42
C PRO A 824 -17.62 3.44 19.21
N GLY A 825 -18.54 2.84 19.95
CA GLY A 825 -19.97 3.12 19.83
C GLY A 825 -20.57 3.79 21.05
N VAL A 826 -21.88 4.01 20.96
CA VAL A 826 -22.72 4.50 22.06
C VAL A 826 -23.57 3.34 22.59
N LYS A 827 -23.51 3.11 23.91
CA LYS A 827 -24.33 2.08 24.56
C LYS A 827 -25.79 2.47 24.53
N GLN A 828 -26.63 1.60 24.00
CA GLN A 828 -28.08 1.77 23.91
C GLN A 828 -28.79 1.31 25.21
N ALA A 829 -30.08 1.66 25.32
CA ALA A 829 -30.87 1.29 26.49
C ALA A 829 -31.06 -0.22 26.69
N ASP A 830 -31.01 -0.99 25.61
CA ASP A 830 -31.07 -2.46 25.62
C ASP A 830 -29.74 -3.14 25.93
N GLY A 831 -28.67 -2.35 26.15
CA GLY A 831 -27.32 -2.82 26.44
C GLY A 831 -26.45 -3.08 25.20
N THR A 832 -27.01 -3.03 24.00
CA THR A 832 -26.23 -3.12 22.74
C THR A 832 -25.34 -1.88 22.54
N ILE A 833 -24.31 -2.02 21.73
CA ILE A 833 -23.41 -0.90 21.39
C ILE A 833 -23.66 -0.54 19.92
N ASN A 834 -24.11 0.69 19.69
CA ASN A 834 -24.32 1.21 18.35
C ASN A 834 -23.03 1.81 17.80
N THR A 835 -22.45 1.16 16.79
CA THR A 835 -21.20 1.56 16.11
C THR A 835 -21.48 2.15 14.71
N THR A 836 -22.67 2.68 14.47
CA THR A 836 -23.06 3.23 13.16
C THR A 836 -22.13 4.38 12.74
N VAL A 837 -21.70 4.34 11.48
CA VAL A 837 -20.88 5.38 10.86
C VAL A 837 -21.51 5.87 9.55
N PRO A 838 -21.27 7.13 9.16
CA PRO A 838 -21.66 7.59 7.83
C PRO A 838 -20.83 6.92 6.76
N VAL A 839 -21.43 6.62 5.62
CA VAL A 839 -20.73 6.15 4.42
C VAL A 839 -20.67 7.29 3.40
N SER A 840 -19.47 7.53 2.87
CA SER A 840 -19.22 8.41 1.73
C SER A 840 -19.14 7.57 0.47
N VAL A 841 -19.76 8.04 -0.62
CA VAL A 841 -19.85 7.29 -1.88
C VAL A 841 -19.53 8.19 -3.08
N SER A 842 -19.02 7.59 -4.15
CA SER A 842 -19.11 8.14 -5.50
C SER A 842 -20.01 7.23 -6.34
N GLY A 843 -20.52 7.74 -7.46
CA GLY A 843 -21.42 6.97 -8.29
C GLY A 843 -21.20 7.15 -9.79
N CYS A 844 -21.84 6.28 -10.56
CA CYS A 844 -21.93 6.36 -12.01
C CYS A 844 -23.36 6.73 -12.43
N VAL A 845 -23.47 7.71 -13.31
CA VAL A 845 -24.74 8.34 -13.75
C VAL A 845 -24.97 8.12 -15.23
N MET A 846 -26.18 7.74 -15.61
CA MET A 846 -26.65 7.83 -17.01
C MET A 846 -27.27 9.21 -17.22
N MET A 847 -26.83 9.91 -18.27
CA MET A 847 -27.37 11.21 -18.58
C MET A 847 -28.69 11.09 -19.30
N LYS A 848 -29.63 12.02 -19.06
CA LYS A 848 -30.97 12.04 -19.70
C LYS A 848 -30.89 12.17 -21.22
N THR A 849 -29.81 12.80 -21.70
CA THR A 849 -29.53 13.03 -23.13
C THR A 849 -28.99 11.82 -23.87
N ALA A 850 -28.67 10.71 -23.16
CA ALA A 850 -28.17 9.49 -23.79
C ALA A 850 -29.17 8.96 -24.82
N GLN A 851 -28.67 8.65 -26.02
CA GLN A 851 -29.52 8.19 -27.15
C GLN A 851 -29.73 6.67 -27.06
N GLU A 852 -28.70 5.89 -26.80
CA GLU A 852 -28.67 4.42 -26.74
C GLU A 852 -28.78 3.93 -25.27
N LYS A 853 -29.91 4.26 -24.61
CA LYS A 853 -30.08 4.03 -23.16
C LYS A 853 -29.93 2.57 -22.73
N GLU A 854 -30.38 1.63 -23.55
CA GLU A 854 -30.23 0.19 -23.26
C GLU A 854 -28.76 -0.23 -23.30
N LYS A 855 -27.99 0.28 -24.27
CA LYS A 855 -26.54 0.03 -24.32
C LYS A 855 -25.82 0.68 -23.14
N CYS A 856 -26.26 1.86 -22.72
CA CYS A 856 -25.75 2.53 -21.53
C CYS A 856 -26.04 1.69 -20.25
N TRP A 857 -27.26 1.13 -20.15
CA TRP A 857 -27.61 0.28 -19.03
C TRP A 857 -26.78 -1.01 -19.00
N GLU A 858 -26.56 -1.65 -20.16
CA GLU A 858 -25.65 -2.81 -20.27
C GLU A 858 -24.23 -2.47 -19.81
N PHE A 859 -23.71 -1.27 -20.17
CA PHE A 859 -22.41 -0.81 -19.72
C PHE A 859 -22.38 -0.60 -18.19
N LEU A 860 -23.39 0.05 -17.62
CA LEU A 860 -23.48 0.26 -16.18
C LEU A 860 -23.53 -1.07 -15.42
N LYS A 861 -24.36 -2.04 -15.86
CA LYS A 861 -24.40 -3.40 -15.27
C LYS A 861 -23.04 -4.08 -15.32
N TRP A 862 -22.36 -4.01 -16.47
CA TRP A 862 -21.02 -4.56 -16.61
C TRP A 862 -20.03 -3.84 -15.69
N TRP A 863 -20.02 -2.50 -15.68
CA TRP A 863 -19.06 -1.71 -14.90
C TRP A 863 -19.13 -2.03 -13.40
N ILE A 864 -20.34 -2.06 -12.83
CA ILE A 864 -20.51 -2.30 -11.40
C ILE A 864 -20.56 -3.79 -11.01
N SER A 865 -20.42 -4.71 -11.97
CA SER A 865 -20.43 -6.14 -11.69
C SER A 865 -19.24 -6.55 -10.80
N GLU A 866 -19.40 -7.65 -10.05
CA GLU A 866 -18.36 -8.21 -9.18
C GLU A 866 -17.03 -8.40 -9.93
N ASN A 867 -17.09 -9.07 -11.10
CA ASN A 867 -15.88 -9.40 -11.86
C ASN A 867 -15.18 -8.16 -12.41
N THR A 868 -15.93 -7.20 -12.94
CA THR A 868 -15.33 -5.97 -13.49
C THR A 868 -14.69 -5.12 -12.39
N GLN A 869 -15.38 -4.92 -11.28
CA GLN A 869 -14.88 -4.13 -10.15
C GLN A 869 -13.67 -4.78 -9.48
N TYR A 870 -13.69 -6.12 -9.37
CA TYR A 870 -12.52 -6.86 -8.88
C TYR A 870 -11.35 -6.77 -9.84
N SER A 871 -11.56 -7.02 -11.15
CA SER A 871 -10.50 -6.95 -12.16
C SER A 871 -9.90 -5.55 -12.26
N PHE A 872 -10.73 -4.51 -12.20
CA PHE A 872 -10.27 -3.13 -12.18
C PHE A 872 -9.43 -2.82 -10.93
N GLY A 873 -9.90 -3.27 -9.76
CA GLY A 873 -9.13 -3.10 -8.51
C GLY A 873 -7.78 -3.81 -8.53
N LYS A 874 -7.72 -5.03 -9.05
CA LYS A 874 -6.46 -5.78 -9.23
C LYS A 874 -5.54 -5.10 -10.23
N GLU A 875 -6.10 -4.60 -11.32
CA GLU A 875 -5.35 -3.87 -12.33
C GLU A 875 -4.73 -2.60 -11.75
N LEU A 876 -5.51 -1.80 -11.01
CA LEU A 876 -5.00 -0.59 -10.37
C LEU A 876 -3.88 -0.90 -9.37
N GLU A 877 -4.07 -1.93 -8.55
CA GLU A 877 -3.06 -2.36 -7.59
C GLU A 877 -1.78 -2.84 -8.30
N SER A 878 -1.92 -3.55 -9.42
CA SER A 878 -0.77 -4.01 -10.23
C SER A 878 -0.02 -2.85 -10.90
N VAL A 879 -0.76 -1.82 -11.36
CA VAL A 879 -0.18 -0.67 -12.08
C VAL A 879 0.41 0.36 -11.12
N MET A 880 -0.21 0.60 -9.99
CA MET A 880 0.09 1.72 -9.09
C MET A 880 0.52 1.29 -7.68
N GLY A 881 0.54 -0.01 -7.42
CA GLY A 881 0.86 -0.57 -6.10
C GLY A 881 -0.34 -0.63 -5.15
N VAL A 882 -0.14 -1.24 -3.98
CA VAL A 882 -1.17 -1.49 -2.94
C VAL A 882 -1.89 -0.21 -2.49
N GLY A 883 -1.22 0.96 -2.52
CA GLY A 883 -1.83 2.24 -2.16
C GLY A 883 -2.96 2.68 -3.07
N ALA A 884 -2.98 2.19 -4.30
CA ALA A 884 -4.05 2.46 -5.27
C ALA A 884 -5.18 1.42 -5.21
N ARG A 885 -5.19 0.53 -4.21
CA ARG A 885 -6.25 -0.47 -4.02
C ARG A 885 -7.62 0.21 -4.08
N TYR A 886 -8.42 -0.27 -5.00
CA TYR A 886 -9.69 0.36 -5.33
C TYR A 886 -10.74 0.16 -4.22
N ASN A 887 -11.33 1.25 -3.78
CA ASN A 887 -12.34 1.26 -2.71
C ASN A 887 -13.76 1.04 -3.27
N THR A 888 -13.92 -0.04 -4.03
CA THR A 888 -15.21 -0.39 -4.66
C THR A 888 -16.38 -0.46 -3.68
N ALA A 889 -17.55 0.01 -4.10
CA ALA A 889 -18.79 -0.16 -3.38
C ALA A 889 -19.40 -1.55 -3.55
N ASN A 890 -18.97 -2.35 -4.54
CA ASN A 890 -19.43 -3.72 -4.73
C ASN A 890 -18.87 -4.62 -3.61
N LEU A 891 -19.76 -5.12 -2.76
CA LEU A 891 -19.39 -5.88 -1.55
C LEU A 891 -18.67 -7.20 -1.89
N LYS A 892 -19.06 -7.86 -2.98
CA LYS A 892 -18.43 -9.11 -3.39
C LYS A 892 -17.02 -8.86 -3.95
N ALA A 893 -16.88 -7.84 -4.79
CA ALA A 893 -15.58 -7.45 -5.32
C ALA A 893 -14.63 -6.99 -4.20
N LEU A 894 -15.10 -6.17 -3.26
CA LEU A 894 -14.33 -5.72 -2.10
C LEU A 894 -13.80 -6.90 -1.28
N ASN A 895 -14.61 -7.93 -1.07
CA ASN A 895 -14.22 -9.12 -0.32
C ASN A 895 -13.18 -9.99 -1.04
N ARG A 896 -13.08 -9.89 -2.37
CA ARG A 896 -12.07 -10.59 -3.18
C ARG A 896 -10.75 -9.85 -3.29
N LEU A 897 -10.70 -8.56 -2.98
CA LEU A 897 -9.44 -7.79 -2.94
C LEU A 897 -8.51 -8.38 -1.87
N PRO A 898 -7.18 -8.14 -1.96
CA PRO A 898 -6.18 -8.81 -1.14
C PRO A 898 -6.15 -8.34 0.32
N TRP A 899 -7.25 -8.57 1.05
CA TRP A 899 -7.34 -8.35 2.49
C TRP A 899 -6.82 -9.57 3.25
N ASN A 900 -6.09 -9.33 4.34
CA ASN A 900 -5.88 -10.35 5.36
C ASN A 900 -7.25 -10.81 5.91
N ALA A 901 -7.42 -12.09 6.20
CA ALA A 901 -8.69 -12.67 6.61
C ALA A 901 -9.25 -12.04 7.92
N ALA A 902 -8.36 -11.73 8.88
CA ALA A 902 -8.76 -11.06 10.12
C ALA A 902 -9.24 -9.63 9.88
N ASP A 903 -8.51 -8.87 9.06
CA ASP A 903 -8.86 -7.48 8.71
C ASP A 903 -10.14 -7.42 7.89
N ARG A 904 -10.34 -8.35 6.96
CA ARG A 904 -11.59 -8.50 6.19
C ARG A 904 -12.79 -8.73 7.11
N THR A 905 -12.65 -9.58 8.12
CA THR A 905 -13.72 -9.84 9.10
C THR A 905 -14.12 -8.58 9.86
N VAL A 906 -13.12 -7.79 10.28
CA VAL A 906 -13.34 -6.51 10.97
C VAL A 906 -14.00 -5.50 10.04
N LEU A 907 -13.54 -5.40 8.80
CA LEU A 907 -14.11 -4.52 7.77
C LEU A 907 -15.60 -4.85 7.52
N GLN A 908 -15.93 -6.15 7.32
CA GLN A 908 -17.30 -6.61 7.16
C GLN A 908 -18.18 -6.29 8.36
N LYS A 909 -17.64 -6.43 9.58
CA LYS A 909 -18.37 -6.07 10.80
C LYS A 909 -18.76 -4.61 10.83
N GLN A 910 -17.87 -3.69 10.44
CA GLN A 910 -18.18 -2.25 10.38
C GLN A 910 -19.17 -1.94 9.24
N MET A 911 -19.03 -2.61 8.09
CA MET A 911 -19.95 -2.44 6.96
C MET A 911 -21.41 -2.78 7.29
N ASN A 912 -21.67 -3.65 8.26
CA ASN A 912 -23.03 -3.92 8.74
C ASN A 912 -23.66 -2.75 9.52
N SER A 913 -22.86 -1.74 9.88
CA SER A 913 -23.29 -0.57 10.65
C SER A 913 -23.07 0.75 9.88
N LEU A 914 -23.19 0.69 8.54
CA LEU A 914 -23.14 1.90 7.71
C LEU A 914 -24.50 2.61 7.70
N LYS A 915 -24.49 3.94 7.55
CA LYS A 915 -25.69 4.76 7.31
C LYS A 915 -25.38 5.82 6.25
N GLY A 916 -26.24 5.90 5.24
CA GLY A 916 -26.11 6.87 4.16
C GLY A 916 -26.35 8.30 4.64
N ILE A 917 -25.73 9.24 3.95
CA ILE A 917 -26.00 10.66 4.09
C ILE A 917 -26.96 11.05 2.97
N PRO A 918 -28.22 11.43 3.27
CA PRO A 918 -29.16 11.82 2.23
C PRO A 918 -28.74 13.14 1.56
N GLU A 919 -28.80 13.19 0.26
CA GLU A 919 -28.64 14.43 -0.51
C GLU A 919 -30.02 15.03 -0.81
N VAL A 920 -30.16 16.32 -0.51
CA VAL A 920 -31.42 17.07 -0.67
C VAL A 920 -31.15 18.42 -1.35
N PRO A 921 -32.19 19.03 -1.97
CA PRO A 921 -32.08 20.38 -2.55
C PRO A 921 -31.55 21.38 -1.52
N GLY A 922 -30.42 22.02 -1.81
CA GLY A 922 -29.76 22.95 -0.87
C GLY A 922 -28.89 22.29 0.22
N GLY A 923 -28.82 20.93 0.26
CA GLY A 923 -28.09 20.19 1.31
C GLY A 923 -26.59 20.48 1.40
N TYR A 924 -25.98 20.95 0.33
CA TYR A 924 -24.54 21.31 0.29
C TYR A 924 -24.14 22.36 1.36
N ILE A 925 -25.08 23.18 1.84
CA ILE A 925 -24.80 24.20 2.86
C ILE A 925 -24.63 23.59 4.27
N VAL A 926 -25.20 22.41 4.51
CA VAL A 926 -25.20 21.76 5.84
C VAL A 926 -23.79 21.48 6.31
N ALA A 927 -23.00 20.80 5.48
CA ALA A 927 -21.61 20.48 5.80
C ALA A 927 -20.78 21.74 6.11
N ARG A 928 -20.94 22.79 5.31
CA ARG A 928 -20.25 24.07 5.49
C ARG A 928 -20.63 24.76 6.80
N ASN A 929 -21.91 24.75 7.17
CA ASN A 929 -22.37 25.39 8.41
C ASN A 929 -21.96 24.61 9.67
N ILE A 930 -21.94 23.27 9.59
CA ILE A 930 -21.36 22.41 10.64
C ILE A 930 -19.87 22.75 10.81
N ASP A 931 -19.14 22.88 9.72
CA ASP A 931 -17.74 23.24 9.73
C ASP A 931 -17.50 24.61 10.41
N PHE A 932 -18.32 25.61 10.10
CA PHE A 932 -18.27 26.92 10.76
C PHE A 932 -18.61 26.83 12.25
N ALA A 933 -19.60 26.00 12.63
CA ALA A 933 -19.94 25.79 14.04
C ALA A 933 -18.75 25.16 14.79
N VAL A 934 -18.17 24.10 14.26
CA VAL A 934 -17.02 23.39 14.84
C VAL A 934 -15.82 24.32 15.01
N LYS A 935 -15.43 25.06 13.96
CA LYS A 935 -14.34 26.06 14.02
C LYS A 935 -14.62 27.17 15.06
N SER A 936 -15.85 27.66 15.10
CA SER A 936 -16.23 28.70 16.04
C SER A 936 -16.15 28.21 17.48
N VAL A 937 -16.70 27.04 17.80
CA VAL A 937 -16.63 26.45 19.15
C VAL A 937 -15.17 26.20 19.55
N TYR A 938 -14.36 25.64 18.67
CA TYR A 938 -12.94 25.38 18.96
C TYR A 938 -12.13 26.66 19.22
N ASN A 939 -12.28 27.67 18.35
CA ASN A 939 -11.47 28.91 18.41
C ASN A 939 -11.90 29.87 19.53
N THR A 940 -13.19 29.90 19.89
CA THR A 940 -13.73 30.89 20.79
C THR A 940 -14.35 30.30 22.07
N ASN A 941 -14.34 28.94 22.19
CA ASN A 941 -14.89 28.22 23.35
C ASN A 941 -16.34 28.62 23.73
N VAL A 942 -17.17 28.98 22.74
CA VAL A 942 -18.59 29.27 22.94
C VAL A 942 -19.38 27.98 23.14
N ASP A 943 -20.55 28.07 23.73
CA ASP A 943 -21.44 26.91 23.93
C ASP A 943 -21.76 26.23 22.59
N ALA A 944 -21.45 24.94 22.50
CA ALA A 944 -21.55 24.18 21.27
C ALA A 944 -22.98 24.05 20.76
N ARG A 945 -23.97 23.82 21.67
CA ARG A 945 -25.38 23.69 21.31
C ARG A 945 -25.92 24.99 20.73
N ASN A 946 -25.69 26.10 21.42
CA ASN A 946 -26.14 27.43 20.97
C ASN A 946 -25.49 27.82 19.66
N LYS A 947 -24.21 27.41 19.46
CA LYS A 947 -23.51 27.71 18.21
C LYS A 947 -24.08 26.94 17.04
N LEU A 948 -24.36 25.65 17.19
CA LEU A 948 -25.03 24.88 16.15
C LEU A 948 -26.40 25.43 15.82
N LEU A 949 -27.22 25.73 16.85
CA LEU A 949 -28.54 26.35 16.70
C LEU A 949 -28.49 27.64 15.87
N SER A 950 -27.44 28.44 16.02
CA SER A 950 -27.30 29.72 15.29
C SER A 950 -27.19 29.59 13.77
N TYR A 951 -26.98 28.39 13.25
CA TYR A 951 -26.90 28.11 11.80
C TYR A 951 -28.19 27.48 11.23
N ILE A 952 -29.11 27.03 12.07
CA ILE A 952 -30.30 26.27 11.65
C ILE A 952 -31.18 27.09 10.69
N ASP A 953 -31.44 28.36 11.01
CA ASP A 953 -32.27 29.25 10.18
C ASP A 953 -31.64 29.42 8.78
N SER A 954 -30.34 29.70 8.72
CA SER A 954 -29.61 29.84 7.45
C SER A 954 -29.62 28.57 6.60
N ILE A 955 -29.56 27.38 7.25
CA ILE A 955 -29.66 26.10 6.55
C ILE A 955 -31.08 25.93 6.00
N ASN A 956 -32.12 26.16 6.81
CA ASN A 956 -33.51 26.01 6.39
C ASN A 956 -33.92 27.03 5.32
N GLU A 957 -33.40 28.26 5.38
CA GLU A 957 -33.61 29.29 4.35
C GLU A 957 -33.06 28.78 2.99
N GLU A 958 -31.87 28.21 2.95
CA GLU A 958 -31.29 27.67 1.70
C GLU A 958 -32.05 26.45 1.19
N LEU A 959 -32.38 25.49 2.08
CA LEU A 959 -33.22 24.35 1.73
C LEU A 959 -34.53 24.78 1.09
N THR A 960 -35.20 25.76 1.69
CA THR A 960 -36.47 26.35 1.19
C THR A 960 -36.26 27.06 -0.14
N SER A 961 -35.23 27.91 -0.24
CA SER A 961 -34.91 28.66 -1.46
C SER A 961 -34.65 27.73 -2.66
N LYS A 962 -33.90 26.66 -2.44
CA LYS A 962 -33.63 25.67 -3.51
C LYS A 962 -34.87 24.88 -3.89
N ARG A 963 -35.73 24.53 -2.95
CA ARG A 963 -37.00 23.87 -3.26
C ARG A 963 -37.90 24.75 -4.09
N GLN A 964 -38.00 26.07 -3.78
CA GLN A 964 -38.72 27.03 -4.58
C GLN A 964 -38.13 27.23 -5.98
N GLU A 965 -36.79 27.33 -6.09
CA GLU A 965 -36.08 27.42 -7.37
C GLU A 965 -36.46 26.27 -8.34
N PHE A 966 -36.64 25.07 -7.78
CA PHE A 966 -36.98 23.88 -8.55
C PHE A 966 -38.47 23.50 -8.54
N HIS A 967 -39.37 24.39 -8.05
CA HIS A 967 -40.84 24.19 -8.01
C HIS A 967 -41.28 22.87 -7.33
N LEU A 968 -40.58 22.51 -6.22
CA LEU A 968 -40.81 21.22 -5.54
C LEU A 968 -41.92 21.26 -4.49
N ASP A 969 -42.42 22.45 -4.16
CA ASP A 969 -43.46 22.68 -3.17
C ASP A 969 -44.77 23.19 -3.80
N ASP A 970 -44.88 23.24 -5.12
CA ASP A 970 -46.06 23.68 -5.89
C ASP A 970 -47.13 22.57 -6.03
#